data_ff52be0999a2edf5f45d58f0137a544c
#
_entry.id   ff52be0999a2edf5f45d58f0137a544c
#
_cell.length_a   1.000
_cell.length_b   1.000
_cell.length_c   1.000
_cell.angle_alpha   90.00
_cell.angle_beta   90.00
_cell.angle_gamma   90.00
#
_symmetry.space_group_name_H-M   'P 1'
#
loop_
_entity.id
_entity.type
_entity.pdbx_description
1 polymer ?
#
loop_
_entity_poly.entity_id
_entity_poly.type
_entity_poly.pdbx_seq_one_letter_code
_entity_poly.pdbx_strand_id
1 'polypeptide(L)'
;MRLNNSSTAAVESSSESIEDMRRRQLIEVTIDSLAEVGFVGTTLAQIALRAGVSPGLVAHYFNDKDTLLDAAFRSLARRVGAQVRSRLRLAGTPRGRIQAVIDGNLAAEEFDQRSGSAWLAFWGQVPHVERLRRVQSVYQRRTLSSLRNSLRKLVPEDEATRLAAMIAAMIDGVWLRAALSGFHEADSESARALLTAFVDGRLAQAAGVAAPSSDESPAPRGAPSRPAPALGERFASYNPATGALLGHVMAAGPAEVNAAVAAALRGQAVWARATNAERARVLRRAADLLRSRNQELAELETRDTGKPIQETRVVDVASGADCFEYFAGLAQAMSGEHIDLGSAAFGYTRREPLGVVAGIGAWNYPLQIACWKAAPALACGNAMIFKPAELTPFTAVKLQEILEQAGLPAGVFQVVQGFAETGRLLTRHRDIRKVSLTGEVGTGKAVMSDAAQSLKSVTLELGGKSPLIIFEDAKLDNAVAGALLANFYSSGQVCSNGTRVFVHRALKAAFLERLIARVAAMRIGDPLDPQTQVGALISEQHMHKVLGFIARGRAEGARVLTGGKRVTGGDLGRGYFVAPTVFDGCRDDMSIVREEIFGPVMSVLEFDHEDEVIERANATEFGLAAGVFTNDLTRAHRVIARLEAGTCWINQYNVTPVELPFGGVKLSGLGRENGRAALEHYSQLKSVYVAMGDVDAPY
;
A
#
# COMPACT_ATOMS: atom_id res chain seq x y z
N MET A 1 25.22 -80.81 -26.92
CA MET A 1 23.94 -81.21 -27.46
C MET A 1 22.88 -80.26 -26.97
N ARG A 2 22.17 -79.64 -27.96
CA ARG A 2 20.95 -78.76 -27.86
C ARG A 2 21.20 -77.40 -27.17
N LEU A 3 21.35 -76.29 -27.93
CA LEU A 3 20.46 -75.49 -28.84
C LEU A 3 19.31 -74.77 -28.07
N ASN A 4 19.52 -73.41 -28.05
CA ASN A 4 18.57 -72.37 -28.50
C ASN A 4 17.30 -72.07 -27.68
N ASN A 5 17.12 -70.83 -27.24
CA ASN A 5 16.36 -69.86 -28.07
C ASN A 5 16.45 -68.46 -27.46
N SER A 6 16.88 -67.56 -28.31
CA SER A 6 16.77 -66.11 -28.18
C SER A 6 15.33 -65.71 -28.34
N SER A 7 14.74 -64.96 -27.38
CA SER A 7 13.50 -64.22 -27.55
C SER A 7 13.76 -62.77 -27.69
N THR A 8 13.71 -62.27 -28.90
CA THR A 8 13.65 -60.85 -29.31
C THR A 8 12.36 -60.26 -28.80
N ALA A 9 12.47 -59.38 -27.82
CA ALA A 9 11.38 -58.46 -27.46
C ALA A 9 11.25 -57.40 -28.56
N ALA A 10 10.25 -57.49 -29.38
CA ALA A 10 9.88 -56.48 -30.35
C ALA A 10 9.44 -55.20 -29.62
N VAL A 11 10.14 -54.13 -29.89
CA VAL A 11 9.69 -52.77 -29.57
C VAL A 11 8.57 -52.44 -30.56
N GLU A 12 7.34 -52.52 -30.13
CA GLU A 12 6.19 -51.94 -30.85
C GLU A 12 6.29 -50.42 -30.79
N SER A 13 6.87 -49.81 -31.84
CA SER A 13 6.68 -48.41 -32.18
C SER A 13 5.24 -48.28 -32.70
N SER A 14 4.30 -47.82 -31.88
CA SER A 14 2.98 -47.42 -32.35
C SER A 14 3.18 -46.28 -33.34
N SER A 15 2.98 -46.57 -34.65
CA SER A 15 2.94 -45.55 -35.69
C SER A 15 1.75 -44.65 -35.43
N GLU A 16 2.05 -43.39 -35.10
CA GLU A 16 1.04 -42.37 -34.88
C GLU A 16 0.23 -42.15 -36.15
N SER A 17 -1.10 -42.12 -36.06
CA SER A 17 -1.97 -41.92 -37.21
C SER A 17 -1.75 -40.51 -37.81
N ILE A 18 -1.88 -40.38 -39.13
CA ILE A 18 -1.83 -39.07 -39.83
C ILE A 18 -2.85 -38.09 -39.19
N GLU A 19 -3.98 -38.62 -38.74
CA GLU A 19 -5.01 -37.85 -38.05
C GLU A 19 -4.51 -37.27 -36.72
N ASP A 20 -3.83 -38.05 -35.86
CA ASP A 20 -3.29 -37.61 -34.59
C ASP A 20 -2.20 -36.57 -34.79
N MET A 21 -1.39 -36.75 -35.80
CA MET A 21 -0.35 -35.81 -36.19
C MET A 21 -0.94 -34.45 -36.60
N ARG A 22 -1.99 -34.45 -37.39
CA ARG A 22 -2.69 -33.23 -37.83
C ARG A 22 -3.41 -32.55 -36.68
N ARG A 23 -4.09 -33.31 -35.81
CA ARG A 23 -4.73 -32.75 -34.60
C ARG A 23 -3.71 -32.04 -33.69
N ARG A 24 -2.55 -32.66 -33.47
CA ARG A 24 -1.46 -32.05 -32.69
C ARG A 24 -0.94 -30.78 -33.35
N GLN A 25 -0.68 -30.78 -34.63
CA GLN A 25 -0.24 -29.59 -35.37
C GLN A 25 -1.22 -28.45 -35.21
N LEU A 26 -2.51 -28.67 -35.37
CA LEU A 26 -3.54 -27.65 -35.22
C LEU A 26 -3.61 -27.11 -33.77
N ILE A 27 -3.45 -27.98 -32.75
CA ILE A 27 -3.40 -27.60 -31.37
C ILE A 27 -2.18 -26.70 -31.10
N GLU A 28 -0.98 -27.07 -31.57
CA GLU A 28 0.25 -26.25 -31.36
C GLU A 28 0.12 -24.89 -32.04
N VAL A 29 -0.31 -24.82 -33.27
CA VAL A 29 -0.56 -23.58 -34.00
C VAL A 29 -1.62 -22.70 -33.29
N THR A 30 -2.60 -23.32 -32.64
CA THR A 30 -3.60 -22.58 -31.84
C THR A 30 -2.96 -21.98 -30.59
N ILE A 31 -2.07 -22.70 -29.92
CA ILE A 31 -1.31 -22.17 -28.77
C ILE A 31 -0.43 -20.99 -29.20
N ASP A 32 0.24 -21.11 -30.36
CA ASP A 32 1.04 -20.00 -30.94
C ASP A 32 0.18 -18.78 -31.24
N SER A 33 -0.98 -18.98 -31.83
CA SER A 33 -1.90 -17.89 -32.12
C SER A 33 -2.42 -17.21 -30.86
N LEU A 34 -2.77 -17.98 -29.80
CA LEU A 34 -3.18 -17.45 -28.52
C LEU A 34 -2.07 -16.62 -27.86
N ALA A 35 -0.82 -17.06 -27.98
CA ALA A 35 0.32 -16.37 -27.42
C ALA A 35 0.60 -15.02 -28.11
N GLU A 36 0.41 -14.94 -29.44
CA GLU A 36 0.75 -13.75 -30.21
C GLU A 36 -0.39 -12.72 -30.31
N VAL A 37 -1.63 -13.17 -30.55
CA VAL A 37 -2.77 -12.27 -30.83
C VAL A 37 -3.90 -12.38 -29.81
N GLY A 38 -3.72 -13.17 -28.79
CA GLY A 38 -4.67 -13.36 -27.72
C GLY A 38 -5.95 -14.11 -28.13
N PHE A 39 -6.91 -14.20 -27.19
CA PHE A 39 -8.14 -14.97 -27.39
C PHE A 39 -9.04 -14.40 -28.51
N VAL A 40 -9.22 -13.08 -28.55
CA VAL A 40 -10.10 -12.40 -29.51
C VAL A 40 -9.51 -12.48 -30.93
N GLY A 41 -8.20 -12.26 -31.05
CA GLY A 41 -7.49 -12.31 -32.34
C GLY A 41 -7.34 -13.69 -32.93
N THR A 42 -7.44 -14.76 -32.14
CA THR A 42 -7.33 -16.15 -32.62
C THR A 42 -8.63 -16.58 -33.32
N THR A 43 -8.62 -16.73 -34.66
CA THR A 43 -9.75 -17.17 -35.49
C THR A 43 -9.42 -18.47 -36.22
N LEU A 44 -10.44 -19.25 -36.64
CA LEU A 44 -10.21 -20.48 -37.42
C LEU A 44 -9.48 -20.21 -38.74
N ALA A 45 -9.77 -19.08 -39.39
CA ALA A 45 -9.08 -18.66 -40.61
C ALA A 45 -7.58 -18.41 -40.38
N GLN A 46 -7.25 -17.76 -39.30
CA GLN A 46 -5.87 -17.48 -38.91
C GLN A 46 -5.08 -18.73 -38.53
N ILE A 47 -5.73 -19.66 -37.79
CA ILE A 47 -5.17 -20.96 -37.43
C ILE A 47 -4.93 -21.78 -38.71
N ALA A 48 -5.89 -21.81 -39.60
CA ALA A 48 -5.79 -22.52 -40.91
C ALA A 48 -4.62 -21.97 -41.74
N LEU A 49 -4.51 -20.64 -41.85
CA LEU A 49 -3.41 -19.96 -42.57
C LEU A 49 -2.06 -20.35 -42.02
N ARG A 50 -1.90 -20.29 -40.69
CA ARG A 50 -0.64 -20.63 -39.99
C ARG A 50 -0.30 -22.12 -40.09
N ALA A 51 -1.30 -22.98 -40.08
CA ALA A 51 -1.11 -24.43 -40.21
C ALA A 51 -0.86 -24.88 -41.65
N GLY A 52 -0.99 -23.98 -42.63
CA GLY A 52 -0.87 -24.31 -44.04
C GLY A 52 -1.99 -25.22 -44.56
N VAL A 53 -3.22 -25.06 -44.01
CA VAL A 53 -4.40 -25.88 -44.36
C VAL A 53 -5.62 -25.01 -44.68
N SER A 54 -6.66 -25.61 -45.29
CA SER A 54 -7.92 -24.88 -45.52
C SER A 54 -8.72 -24.75 -44.21
N PRO A 55 -9.51 -23.66 -44.02
CA PRO A 55 -10.41 -23.53 -42.86
C PRO A 55 -11.40 -24.71 -42.73
N GLY A 56 -11.84 -25.30 -43.82
CA GLY A 56 -12.70 -26.49 -43.85
C GLY A 56 -12.02 -27.71 -43.23
N LEU A 57 -10.69 -27.85 -43.39
CA LEU A 57 -9.95 -28.95 -42.79
C LEU A 57 -9.84 -28.77 -41.27
N VAL A 58 -9.68 -27.55 -40.77
CA VAL A 58 -9.69 -27.26 -39.31
C VAL A 58 -11.07 -27.62 -38.73
N ALA A 59 -12.15 -27.22 -39.40
CA ALA A 59 -13.51 -27.55 -38.99
C ALA A 59 -13.79 -29.05 -39.01
N HIS A 60 -13.20 -29.78 -39.97
CA HIS A 60 -13.30 -31.24 -40.03
C HIS A 60 -12.71 -31.93 -38.78
N TYR A 61 -11.57 -31.45 -38.26
CA TYR A 61 -10.90 -32.04 -37.07
C TYR A 61 -11.51 -31.61 -35.74
N PHE A 62 -12.06 -30.38 -35.63
CA PHE A 62 -12.46 -29.79 -34.36
C PHE A 62 -13.89 -29.21 -34.35
N ASN A 63 -14.67 -29.35 -35.41
CA ASN A 63 -16.02 -28.81 -35.61
C ASN A 63 -16.10 -27.28 -35.52
N ASP A 64 -15.66 -26.70 -34.38
CA ASP A 64 -15.73 -25.28 -34.10
C ASP A 64 -14.48 -24.77 -33.39
N LYS A 65 -14.37 -23.44 -33.29
CA LYS A 65 -13.29 -22.75 -32.58
C LYS A 65 -13.19 -23.15 -31.10
N ASP A 66 -14.33 -23.30 -30.44
CA ASP A 66 -14.36 -23.54 -28.98
C ASP A 66 -13.85 -24.95 -28.65
N THR A 67 -14.15 -25.93 -29.51
CA THR A 67 -13.64 -27.31 -29.40
C THR A 67 -12.11 -27.34 -29.59
N LEU A 68 -11.59 -26.57 -30.54
CA LEU A 68 -10.15 -26.46 -30.76
C LEU A 68 -9.45 -25.77 -29.63
N LEU A 69 -10.02 -24.68 -29.09
CA LEU A 69 -9.49 -23.98 -27.91
C LEU A 69 -9.49 -24.88 -26.66
N ASP A 70 -10.59 -25.63 -26.43
CA ASP A 70 -10.62 -26.62 -25.32
C ASP A 70 -9.52 -27.67 -25.45
N ALA A 71 -9.26 -28.15 -26.68
CA ALA A 71 -8.18 -29.08 -26.95
C ALA A 71 -6.78 -28.47 -26.71
N ALA A 72 -6.58 -27.20 -27.07
CA ALA A 72 -5.32 -26.47 -26.84
C ALA A 72 -5.05 -26.32 -25.35
N PHE A 73 -6.04 -25.88 -24.56
CA PHE A 73 -5.89 -25.76 -23.11
C PHE A 73 -5.71 -27.08 -22.38
N ARG A 74 -6.40 -28.14 -22.82
CA ARG A 74 -6.13 -29.50 -22.32
C ARG A 74 -4.73 -29.98 -22.68
N SER A 75 -4.15 -29.52 -23.77
CA SER A 75 -2.76 -29.82 -24.14
C SER A 75 -1.79 -29.14 -23.19
N LEU A 76 -1.94 -27.83 -22.94
CA LEU A 76 -1.13 -27.09 -21.98
C LEU A 76 -1.20 -27.73 -20.57
N ALA A 77 -2.39 -27.99 -20.06
CA ALA A 77 -2.58 -28.62 -18.75
C ALA A 77 -2.00 -30.04 -18.67
N ARG A 78 -2.02 -30.80 -19.77
CA ARG A 78 -1.41 -32.13 -19.84
C ARG A 78 0.11 -32.07 -19.84
N ARG A 79 0.74 -31.09 -20.51
CA ARG A 79 2.19 -30.88 -20.51
C ARG A 79 2.70 -30.59 -19.12
N VAL A 80 2.17 -29.57 -18.44
CA VAL A 80 2.51 -29.27 -17.05
C VAL A 80 2.24 -30.49 -16.14
N GLY A 81 1.10 -31.15 -16.29
CA GLY A 81 0.79 -32.36 -15.52
C GLY A 81 1.73 -33.53 -15.78
N ALA A 82 2.33 -33.64 -16.98
CA ALA A 82 3.35 -34.65 -17.29
C ALA A 82 4.66 -34.35 -16.57
N GLN A 83 5.10 -33.08 -16.53
CA GLN A 83 6.26 -32.62 -15.78
C GLN A 83 6.13 -32.91 -14.29
N VAL A 84 4.96 -32.66 -13.71
CA VAL A 84 4.67 -32.98 -12.31
C VAL A 84 4.73 -34.50 -12.06
N ARG A 85 4.06 -35.30 -12.92
CA ARG A 85 4.04 -36.76 -12.75
C ARG A 85 5.40 -37.40 -12.86
N SER A 86 6.24 -36.97 -13.81
CA SER A 86 7.60 -37.52 -13.99
C SER A 86 8.43 -37.32 -12.73
N ARG A 87 8.39 -36.12 -12.16
CA ARG A 87 9.14 -35.76 -10.94
C ARG A 87 8.57 -36.46 -9.68
N LEU A 88 7.25 -36.60 -9.58
CA LEU A 88 6.60 -37.30 -8.48
C LEU A 88 6.96 -38.80 -8.42
N ARG A 89 7.27 -39.46 -9.56
CA ARG A 89 7.73 -40.85 -9.61
C ARG A 89 9.10 -41.03 -8.98
N LEU A 90 9.96 -40.01 -9.08
CA LEU A 90 11.32 -40.01 -8.54
C LEU A 90 11.40 -39.59 -7.09
N ALA A 91 10.34 -38.95 -6.57
CA ALA A 91 10.33 -38.39 -5.22
C ALA A 91 9.97 -39.44 -4.15
N GLY A 92 10.98 -39.86 -3.36
CA GLY A 92 10.84 -40.88 -2.31
C GLY A 92 10.31 -40.37 -0.96
N THR A 93 10.37 -39.07 -0.67
CA THR A 93 9.98 -38.49 0.62
C THR A 93 8.80 -37.54 0.47
N PRO A 94 8.00 -37.34 1.55
CA PRO A 94 6.90 -36.38 1.54
C PRO A 94 7.34 -34.97 1.15
N ARG A 95 8.46 -34.48 1.67
CA ARG A 95 9.03 -33.16 1.31
C ARG A 95 9.49 -33.12 -0.16
N GLY A 96 10.16 -34.18 -0.62
CA GLY A 96 10.58 -34.31 -2.02
C GLY A 96 9.37 -34.33 -3.00
N ARG A 97 8.22 -34.90 -2.58
CA ARG A 97 7.00 -34.88 -3.38
C ARG A 97 6.37 -33.49 -3.49
N ILE A 98 6.46 -32.68 -2.44
CA ILE A 98 6.06 -31.26 -2.50
C ILE A 98 6.94 -30.51 -3.48
N GLN A 99 8.26 -30.73 -3.40
CA GLN A 99 9.24 -30.14 -4.34
C GLN A 99 8.96 -30.56 -5.79
N ALA A 100 8.65 -31.85 -6.02
CA ALA A 100 8.29 -32.38 -7.34
C ALA A 100 7.04 -31.70 -7.96
N VAL A 101 6.08 -31.29 -7.12
CA VAL A 101 4.91 -30.53 -7.59
C VAL A 101 5.33 -29.11 -7.97
N ILE A 102 6.17 -28.44 -7.17
CA ILE A 102 6.70 -27.11 -7.47
C ILE A 102 7.52 -27.14 -8.75
N ASP A 103 8.53 -28.00 -8.82
CA ASP A 103 9.43 -28.12 -9.96
C ASP A 103 8.74 -28.53 -11.26
N GLY A 104 7.66 -29.30 -11.14
CA GLY A 104 6.88 -29.72 -12.31
C GLY A 104 5.94 -28.63 -12.83
N ASN A 105 5.41 -27.79 -11.94
CA ASN A 105 4.55 -26.66 -12.35
C ASN A 105 5.37 -25.47 -12.86
N LEU A 106 6.64 -25.36 -12.48
CA LEU A 106 7.56 -24.29 -12.89
C LEU A 106 8.74 -24.86 -13.70
N ALA A 107 8.52 -25.95 -14.44
CA ALA A 107 9.54 -26.56 -15.27
C ALA A 107 9.98 -25.61 -16.40
N ALA A 108 11.28 -25.46 -16.61
CA ALA A 108 11.84 -24.52 -17.61
C ALA A 108 11.32 -24.78 -19.03
N GLU A 109 10.95 -26.02 -19.34
CA GLU A 109 10.42 -26.43 -20.64
C GLU A 109 9.00 -25.90 -20.91
N GLU A 110 8.27 -25.46 -19.88
CA GLU A 110 6.91 -24.95 -19.96
C GLU A 110 6.78 -23.52 -19.41
N PHE A 111 7.73 -23.06 -18.58
CA PHE A 111 7.73 -21.74 -17.97
C PHE A 111 8.39 -20.72 -18.88
N ASP A 112 7.72 -20.36 -19.96
CA ASP A 112 8.20 -19.44 -21.00
C ASP A 112 7.10 -18.44 -21.43
N GLN A 113 7.48 -17.43 -22.19
CA GLN A 113 6.57 -16.37 -22.68
C GLN A 113 5.42 -16.94 -23.52
N ARG A 114 5.68 -17.91 -24.36
CA ARG A 114 4.68 -18.54 -25.22
C ARG A 114 3.58 -19.22 -24.41
N SER A 115 3.99 -20.08 -23.49
CA SER A 115 3.08 -20.81 -22.60
C SER A 115 2.34 -19.85 -21.65
N GLY A 116 3.05 -18.87 -21.08
CA GLY A 116 2.47 -17.88 -20.18
C GLY A 116 1.42 -17.00 -20.83
N SER A 117 1.66 -16.50 -22.04
CA SER A 117 0.70 -15.71 -22.79
C SER A 117 -0.54 -16.53 -23.16
N ALA A 118 -0.36 -17.81 -23.54
CA ALA A 118 -1.49 -18.71 -23.81
C ALA A 118 -2.30 -19.01 -22.53
N TRP A 119 -1.64 -19.22 -21.38
CA TRP A 119 -2.31 -19.37 -20.08
C TRP A 119 -3.09 -18.12 -19.69
N LEU A 120 -2.52 -16.93 -19.88
CA LEU A 120 -3.20 -15.67 -19.59
C LEU A 120 -4.46 -15.49 -20.43
N ALA A 121 -4.38 -15.80 -21.74
CA ALA A 121 -5.52 -15.79 -22.64
C ALA A 121 -6.62 -16.79 -22.20
N PHE A 122 -6.24 -17.95 -21.67
CA PHE A 122 -7.14 -18.95 -21.11
C PHE A 122 -7.80 -18.47 -19.82
N TRP A 123 -7.05 -18.02 -18.84
CA TRP A 123 -7.59 -17.59 -17.55
C TRP A 123 -8.61 -16.46 -17.69
N GLY A 124 -8.40 -15.55 -18.64
CA GLY A 124 -9.37 -14.50 -18.94
C GLY A 124 -10.75 -15.02 -19.41
N GLN A 125 -10.82 -16.26 -19.94
CA GLN A 125 -12.07 -16.87 -20.42
C GLN A 125 -12.71 -17.84 -19.41
N VAL A 126 -11.97 -18.34 -18.44
CA VAL A 126 -12.46 -19.30 -17.44
C VAL A 126 -13.75 -18.84 -16.73
N PRO A 127 -13.92 -17.56 -16.33
CA PRO A 127 -15.15 -17.09 -15.70
C PRO A 127 -16.38 -17.16 -16.63
N HIS A 128 -16.18 -17.11 -17.95
CA HIS A 128 -17.23 -16.94 -18.94
C HIS A 128 -17.60 -18.22 -19.69
N VAL A 129 -16.68 -19.20 -19.74
CA VAL A 129 -16.86 -20.43 -20.54
C VAL A 129 -16.83 -21.66 -19.64
N GLU A 130 -17.96 -22.35 -19.50
CA GLU A 130 -18.12 -23.50 -18.59
C GLU A 130 -17.15 -24.66 -18.87
N ARG A 131 -16.89 -24.97 -20.15
CA ARG A 131 -15.94 -26.03 -20.56
C ARG A 131 -14.54 -25.71 -20.01
N LEU A 132 -14.08 -24.48 -20.15
CA LEU A 132 -12.76 -24.03 -19.68
C LEU A 132 -12.68 -24.03 -18.17
N ARG A 133 -13.76 -23.66 -17.48
CA ARG A 133 -13.88 -23.76 -16.02
C ARG A 133 -13.71 -25.20 -15.52
N ARG A 134 -14.23 -26.19 -16.25
CA ARG A 134 -14.04 -27.63 -15.94
C ARG A 134 -12.57 -28.04 -16.07
N VAL A 135 -11.88 -27.61 -17.12
CA VAL A 135 -10.43 -27.89 -17.31
C VAL A 135 -9.63 -27.31 -16.15
N GLN A 136 -9.85 -26.06 -15.82
CA GLN A 136 -9.20 -25.38 -14.69
C GLN A 136 -9.48 -26.08 -13.35
N SER A 137 -10.74 -26.45 -13.08
CA SER A 137 -11.11 -27.15 -11.85
C SER A 137 -10.44 -28.52 -11.69
N VAL A 138 -10.22 -29.24 -12.79
CA VAL A 138 -9.52 -30.53 -12.78
C VAL A 138 -8.03 -30.32 -12.49
N TYR A 139 -7.41 -29.31 -13.11
CA TYR A 139 -6.01 -28.97 -12.91
C TYR A 139 -5.76 -28.56 -11.44
N GLN A 140 -6.55 -27.64 -10.92
CA GLN A 140 -6.41 -27.14 -9.53
C GLN A 140 -6.64 -28.29 -8.51
N ARG A 141 -7.68 -29.10 -8.69
CA ARG A 141 -7.93 -30.23 -7.78
C ARG A 141 -6.77 -31.22 -7.73
N ARG A 142 -6.13 -31.49 -8.87
CA ARG A 142 -4.96 -32.40 -8.92
C ARG A 142 -3.76 -31.81 -8.20
N THR A 143 -3.45 -30.55 -8.39
CA THR A 143 -2.36 -29.85 -7.71
C THR A 143 -2.59 -29.82 -6.21
N LEU A 144 -3.76 -29.37 -5.76
CA LEU A 144 -4.14 -29.34 -4.33
C LEU A 144 -4.11 -30.74 -3.68
N SER A 145 -4.66 -31.75 -4.34
CA SER A 145 -4.65 -33.13 -3.82
C SER A 145 -3.24 -33.69 -3.68
N SER A 146 -2.35 -33.42 -4.65
CA SER A 146 -0.96 -33.89 -4.61
C SER A 146 -0.18 -33.23 -3.48
N LEU A 147 -0.35 -31.93 -3.29
CA LEU A 147 0.26 -31.15 -2.20
C LEU A 147 -0.29 -31.61 -0.85
N ARG A 148 -1.62 -31.65 -0.66
CA ARG A 148 -2.26 -32.04 0.59
C ARG A 148 -1.88 -33.45 1.02
N ASN A 149 -1.85 -34.43 0.10
CA ASN A 149 -1.44 -35.82 0.36
C ASN A 149 0.01 -35.92 0.87
N SER A 150 0.87 -34.99 0.50
CA SER A 150 2.26 -34.96 0.94
C SER A 150 2.41 -34.19 2.25
N LEU A 151 1.76 -33.03 2.36
CA LEU A 151 1.80 -32.15 3.52
C LEU A 151 1.21 -32.78 4.79
N ARG A 152 0.09 -33.51 4.70
CA ARG A 152 -0.52 -34.21 5.87
C ARG A 152 0.37 -35.25 6.53
N LYS A 153 1.48 -35.61 5.89
CA LYS A 153 2.52 -36.50 6.48
C LYS A 153 3.60 -35.73 7.24
N LEU A 154 3.57 -34.40 7.18
CA LEU A 154 4.58 -33.50 7.74
C LEU A 154 3.99 -32.53 8.77
N VAL A 155 2.70 -32.17 8.62
CA VAL A 155 2.00 -31.21 9.48
C VAL A 155 0.55 -31.68 9.75
N PRO A 156 -0.15 -31.14 10.78
CA PRO A 156 -1.56 -31.42 11.03
C PRO A 156 -2.46 -31.15 9.82
N GLU A 157 -3.60 -31.86 9.72
CA GLU A 157 -4.49 -31.87 8.55
C GLU A 157 -4.99 -30.47 8.16
N ASP A 158 -5.35 -29.64 9.15
CA ASP A 158 -5.81 -28.27 8.91
C ASP A 158 -4.69 -27.37 8.33
N GLU A 159 -3.48 -27.51 8.86
CA GLU A 159 -2.32 -26.79 8.34
C GLU A 159 -1.91 -27.33 6.97
N ALA A 160 -1.98 -28.64 6.74
CA ALA A 160 -1.73 -29.24 5.42
C ALA A 160 -2.68 -28.68 4.36
N THR A 161 -3.95 -28.50 4.71
CA THR A 161 -4.96 -27.94 3.81
C THR A 161 -4.66 -26.47 3.50
N ARG A 162 -4.33 -25.66 4.52
CA ARG A 162 -3.94 -24.24 4.34
C ARG A 162 -2.67 -24.10 3.50
N LEU A 163 -1.62 -24.84 3.82
CA LEU A 163 -0.36 -24.80 3.08
C LEU A 163 -0.51 -25.26 1.64
N ALA A 164 -1.31 -26.29 1.36
CA ALA A 164 -1.59 -26.73 0.00
C ALA A 164 -2.25 -25.61 -0.84
N ALA A 165 -3.21 -24.92 -0.25
CA ALA A 165 -3.86 -23.77 -0.91
C ALA A 165 -2.90 -22.60 -1.15
N MET A 166 -2.04 -22.29 -0.17
CA MET A 166 -1.05 -21.23 -0.29
C MET A 166 -0.02 -21.54 -1.38
N ILE A 167 0.54 -22.75 -1.42
CA ILE A 167 1.51 -23.16 -2.45
C ILE A 167 0.87 -23.12 -3.83
N ALA A 168 -0.36 -23.63 -3.99
CA ALA A 168 -1.06 -23.57 -5.27
C ALA A 168 -1.30 -22.12 -5.74
N ALA A 169 -1.75 -21.24 -4.84
CA ALA A 169 -1.94 -19.82 -5.13
C ALA A 169 -0.62 -19.12 -5.50
N MET A 170 0.49 -19.47 -4.86
CA MET A 170 1.80 -18.93 -5.21
C MET A 170 2.26 -19.41 -6.59
N ILE A 171 2.04 -20.68 -6.96
CA ILE A 171 2.34 -21.18 -8.30
C ILE A 171 1.55 -20.39 -9.35
N ASP A 172 0.23 -20.25 -9.17
CA ASP A 172 -0.62 -19.48 -10.08
C ASP A 172 -0.19 -18.00 -10.13
N GLY A 173 0.17 -17.40 -9.00
CA GLY A 173 0.65 -16.03 -8.90
C GLY A 173 1.98 -15.77 -9.60
N VAL A 174 2.92 -16.71 -9.52
CA VAL A 174 4.21 -16.64 -10.22
C VAL A 174 4.00 -16.71 -11.75
N TRP A 175 3.16 -17.64 -12.22
CA TRP A 175 2.80 -17.73 -13.64
C TRP A 175 2.15 -16.43 -14.16
N LEU A 176 1.19 -15.89 -13.40
CA LEU A 176 0.49 -14.66 -13.77
C LEU A 176 1.47 -13.47 -13.84
N ARG A 177 2.34 -13.32 -12.84
CA ARG A 177 3.36 -12.26 -12.83
C ARG A 177 4.32 -12.37 -14.01
N ALA A 178 4.85 -13.58 -14.26
CA ALA A 178 5.74 -13.83 -15.38
C ALA A 178 5.08 -13.48 -16.72
N ALA A 179 3.84 -13.91 -16.92
CA ALA A 179 3.09 -13.63 -18.15
C ALA A 179 2.81 -12.12 -18.35
N LEU A 180 2.49 -11.39 -17.28
CA LEU A 180 2.24 -9.94 -17.33
C LEU A 180 3.51 -9.11 -17.51
N SER A 181 4.67 -9.57 -17.05
CA SER A 181 5.97 -8.91 -17.26
C SER A 181 6.65 -9.32 -18.58
N GLY A 182 6.04 -10.15 -19.40
CA GLY A 182 6.65 -10.69 -20.63
C GLY A 182 7.87 -11.55 -20.40
N PHE A 183 8.00 -12.18 -19.22
CA PHE A 183 9.13 -13.02 -18.82
C PHE A 183 10.53 -12.32 -18.83
N HIS A 184 10.57 -10.98 -18.86
CA HIS A 184 11.83 -10.23 -18.87
C HIS A 184 12.63 -10.35 -17.54
N GLU A 185 11.95 -10.62 -16.43
CA GLU A 185 12.56 -10.70 -15.09
C GLU A 185 12.26 -12.03 -14.36
N ALA A 186 11.55 -12.96 -15.00
CA ALA A 186 11.10 -14.19 -14.36
C ALA A 186 11.76 -15.41 -15.00
N ASP A 187 12.70 -16.04 -14.29
CA ASP A 187 13.23 -17.34 -14.66
C ASP A 187 12.65 -18.47 -13.78
N SER A 188 12.63 -19.67 -14.34
CA SER A 188 12.14 -20.87 -13.66
C SER A 188 12.92 -21.23 -12.39
N GLU A 189 14.19 -20.91 -12.31
CA GLU A 189 15.04 -21.24 -11.15
C GLU A 189 14.74 -20.35 -9.96
N SER A 190 14.71 -19.02 -10.16
CA SER A 190 14.33 -18.05 -9.14
C SER A 190 12.91 -18.30 -8.62
N ALA A 191 11.97 -18.60 -9.51
CA ALA A 191 10.60 -18.92 -9.15
C ALA A 191 10.49 -20.18 -8.26
N ARG A 192 11.24 -21.24 -8.59
CA ARG A 192 11.31 -22.47 -7.79
C ARG A 192 12.01 -22.23 -6.44
N ALA A 193 13.09 -21.46 -6.43
CA ALA A 193 13.80 -21.12 -5.19
C ALA A 193 12.89 -20.35 -4.20
N LEU A 194 12.10 -19.41 -4.69
CA LEU A 194 11.14 -18.65 -3.89
C LEU A 194 10.10 -19.57 -3.20
N LEU A 195 9.49 -20.48 -3.96
CA LEU A 195 8.49 -21.41 -3.41
C LEU A 195 9.13 -22.43 -2.48
N THR A 196 10.35 -22.89 -2.78
CA THR A 196 11.11 -23.83 -1.95
C THR A 196 11.40 -23.21 -0.59
N ALA A 197 11.95 -21.99 -0.57
CA ALA A 197 12.24 -21.26 0.66
C ALA A 197 10.96 -21.04 1.52
N PHE A 198 9.84 -20.70 0.88
CA PHE A 198 8.56 -20.58 1.57
C PHE A 198 8.11 -21.88 2.23
N VAL A 199 8.17 -23.00 1.50
CA VAL A 199 7.74 -24.31 2.00
C VAL A 199 8.64 -24.76 3.15
N ASP A 200 9.96 -24.62 3.01
CA ASP A 200 10.92 -25.02 4.04
C ASP A 200 10.78 -24.21 5.31
N GLY A 201 10.59 -22.90 5.18
CA GLY A 201 10.32 -22.01 6.31
C GLY A 201 9.03 -22.39 7.05
N ARG A 202 7.97 -22.74 6.33
CA ARG A 202 6.69 -23.14 6.94
C ARG A 202 6.75 -24.52 7.59
N LEU A 203 7.44 -25.48 7.00
CA LEU A 203 7.63 -26.81 7.57
C LEU A 203 8.52 -26.77 8.81
N ALA A 204 9.60 -25.98 8.81
CA ALA A 204 10.45 -25.78 9.98
C ALA A 204 9.66 -25.14 11.14
N GLN A 205 8.82 -24.17 10.86
CA GLN A 205 7.94 -23.54 11.85
C GLN A 205 6.95 -24.53 12.45
N ALA A 206 6.36 -25.42 11.64
CA ALA A 206 5.43 -26.43 12.08
C ALA A 206 6.08 -27.57 12.89
N ALA A 207 7.36 -27.88 12.61
CA ALA A 207 8.13 -28.93 13.32
C ALA A 207 8.76 -28.44 14.63
N GLY A 208 8.67 -27.16 14.98
CA GLY A 208 9.32 -26.59 16.17
C GLY A 208 10.85 -26.62 16.13
N VAL A 209 11.45 -26.89 14.96
CA VAL A 209 12.90 -26.98 14.75
C VAL A 209 13.41 -25.64 14.28
N ALA A 210 14.37 -25.06 15.00
CA ALA A 210 15.13 -23.90 14.50
C ALA A 210 15.92 -24.32 13.23
N ALA A 211 15.83 -23.51 12.18
CA ALA A 211 16.57 -23.73 10.95
C ALA A 211 18.08 -23.79 11.21
N PRO A 212 18.86 -24.60 10.46
CA PRO A 212 20.30 -24.68 10.63
C PRO A 212 20.97 -23.35 10.40
N SER A 213 21.80 -22.95 11.37
CA SER A 213 22.63 -21.74 11.32
C SER A 213 23.72 -21.87 10.27
N SER A 214 23.68 -21.08 9.21
CA SER A 214 24.91 -20.61 8.58
C SER A 214 25.54 -19.57 9.50
N ASP A 215 26.82 -19.63 9.73
CA ASP A 215 27.62 -18.72 10.54
C ASP A 215 27.61 -17.30 9.94
N GLU A 216 26.54 -16.57 10.18
CA GLU A 216 26.47 -15.12 10.12
C GLU A 216 25.68 -14.67 11.35
N SER A 217 26.21 -13.72 12.10
CA SER A 217 25.64 -13.20 13.31
C SER A 217 24.15 -12.90 13.13
N PRO A 218 23.25 -13.44 13.97
CA PRO A 218 21.82 -13.33 13.74
C PRO A 218 21.40 -11.87 13.87
N ALA A 219 20.80 -11.33 12.80
CA ALA A 219 19.96 -10.15 12.96
C ALA A 219 18.92 -10.46 14.06
N PRO A 220 18.74 -9.58 15.05
CA PRO A 220 17.85 -9.85 16.16
C PRO A 220 16.43 -10.14 15.65
N ARG A 221 15.93 -11.32 15.97
CA ARG A 221 14.53 -11.70 15.67
C ARG A 221 13.63 -10.67 16.33
N GLY A 222 12.82 -9.95 15.54
CA GLY A 222 11.76 -9.14 16.09
C GLY A 222 10.90 -9.98 17.04
N ALA A 223 10.59 -9.44 18.21
CA ALA A 223 9.68 -10.07 19.13
C ALA A 223 8.39 -10.45 18.38
N PRO A 224 7.76 -11.60 18.68
CA PRO A 224 6.54 -12.00 18.00
C PRO A 224 5.50 -10.88 18.17
N SER A 225 4.99 -10.36 17.04
CA SER A 225 3.88 -9.43 17.09
C SER A 225 2.75 -10.10 17.88
N ARG A 226 2.31 -9.48 18.99
CA ARG A 226 1.11 -9.95 19.68
C ARG A 226 -0.02 -10.09 18.66
N PRO A 227 -0.71 -11.23 18.61
CA PRO A 227 -1.86 -11.35 17.72
C PRO A 227 -2.84 -10.23 18.02
N ALA A 228 -3.42 -9.62 16.98
CA ALA A 228 -4.47 -8.63 17.17
C ALA A 228 -5.61 -9.24 18.01
N PRO A 229 -6.12 -8.56 19.05
CA PRO A 229 -7.21 -9.06 19.85
C PRO A 229 -8.45 -9.29 18.99
N ALA A 230 -9.28 -10.24 19.38
CA ALA A 230 -10.55 -10.45 18.71
C ALA A 230 -11.48 -9.22 18.88
N LEU A 231 -12.45 -9.08 17.98
CA LEU A 231 -13.46 -8.04 18.08
C LEU A 231 -14.20 -8.15 19.41
N GLY A 232 -14.35 -7.04 20.15
CA GLY A 232 -14.92 -7.00 21.50
C GLY A 232 -13.89 -7.25 22.63
N GLU A 233 -12.64 -7.54 22.33
CA GLU A 233 -11.59 -7.72 23.32
C GLU A 233 -10.84 -6.42 23.63
N ARG A 234 -10.23 -6.35 24.82
CA ARG A 234 -9.39 -5.24 25.25
C ARG A 234 -7.96 -5.40 24.72
N PHE A 235 -7.39 -4.29 24.30
CA PHE A 235 -5.96 -4.22 23.98
C PHE A 235 -5.31 -3.05 24.72
N ALA A 236 -4.00 -3.18 24.97
CA ALA A 236 -3.21 -2.21 25.71
C ALA A 236 -2.42 -1.32 24.74
N SER A 237 -2.32 -0.01 25.06
CA SER A 237 -1.37 0.92 24.45
C SER A 237 -0.25 1.23 25.44
N TYR A 238 0.97 1.39 24.92
CA TYR A 238 2.18 1.58 25.70
C TYR A 238 2.97 2.80 25.24
N ASN A 239 3.59 3.49 26.18
CA ASN A 239 4.53 4.57 25.89
C ASN A 239 5.78 4.00 25.19
N PRO A 240 6.08 4.37 23.93
CA PRO A 240 7.20 3.80 23.19
C PRO A 240 8.58 4.23 23.73
N ALA A 241 8.66 5.30 24.51
CA ALA A 241 9.91 5.75 25.10
C ALA A 241 10.29 5.00 26.39
N THR A 242 9.28 4.46 27.12
CA THR A 242 9.51 3.86 28.45
C THR A 242 9.01 2.42 28.56
N GLY A 243 8.16 1.96 27.63
CA GLY A 243 7.45 0.68 27.71
C GLY A 243 6.31 0.67 28.75
N ALA A 244 6.01 1.80 29.40
CA ALA A 244 4.96 1.88 30.41
C ALA A 244 3.56 1.77 29.76
N LEU A 245 2.66 1.05 30.45
CA LEU A 245 1.26 0.95 30.05
C LEU A 245 0.59 2.33 30.16
N LEU A 246 -0.01 2.81 29.10
CA LEU A 246 -0.81 4.05 29.06
C LEU A 246 -2.28 3.78 29.38
N GLY A 247 -2.81 2.67 28.92
CA GLY A 247 -4.20 2.29 29.16
C GLY A 247 -4.66 1.12 28.31
N HIS A 248 -5.95 0.81 28.47
CA HIS A 248 -6.63 -0.22 27.70
C HIS A 248 -7.79 0.37 26.92
N VAL A 249 -8.00 -0.10 25.71
CA VAL A 249 -9.12 0.26 24.84
C VAL A 249 -9.81 -1.00 24.31
N MET A 250 -11.07 -0.87 23.88
CA MET A 250 -11.87 -1.99 23.36
C MET A 250 -11.80 -2.00 21.83
N ALA A 251 -11.55 -3.15 21.23
CA ALA A 251 -11.64 -3.33 19.79
C ALA A 251 -13.13 -3.44 19.39
N ALA A 252 -13.66 -2.43 18.70
CA ALA A 252 -15.06 -2.40 18.29
C ALA A 252 -15.35 -3.50 17.25
N GLY A 253 -16.41 -4.27 17.52
CA GLY A 253 -16.96 -5.28 16.63
C GLY A 253 -18.14 -4.77 15.80
N PRO A 254 -18.84 -5.68 15.10
CA PRO A 254 -19.99 -5.31 14.25
C PRO A 254 -21.10 -4.57 15.00
N ALA A 255 -21.37 -4.94 16.26
CA ALA A 255 -22.43 -4.32 17.06
C ALA A 255 -22.12 -2.85 17.37
N GLU A 256 -20.88 -2.56 17.82
CA GLU A 256 -20.42 -1.21 18.15
C GLU A 256 -20.34 -0.33 16.91
N VAL A 257 -19.81 -0.86 15.78
CA VAL A 257 -19.75 -0.15 14.51
C VAL A 257 -21.16 0.19 13.98
N ASN A 258 -22.09 -0.78 14.01
CA ASN A 258 -23.48 -0.52 13.60
C ASN A 258 -24.16 0.51 14.51
N ALA A 259 -23.94 0.46 15.82
CA ALA A 259 -24.46 1.44 16.77
C ALA A 259 -23.90 2.85 16.49
N ALA A 260 -22.59 2.95 16.22
CA ALA A 260 -21.93 4.20 15.84
C ALA A 260 -22.51 4.77 14.53
N VAL A 261 -22.71 3.93 13.50
CA VAL A 261 -23.31 4.37 12.23
C VAL A 261 -24.75 4.82 12.43
N ALA A 262 -25.55 4.08 13.19
CA ALA A 262 -26.93 4.48 13.48
C ALA A 262 -27.01 5.82 14.24
N ALA A 263 -26.10 6.06 15.20
CA ALA A 263 -25.99 7.33 15.89
C ALA A 263 -25.51 8.45 14.96
N ALA A 264 -24.53 8.15 14.07
CA ALA A 264 -24.04 9.11 13.09
C ALA A 264 -25.12 9.55 12.09
N LEU A 265 -25.97 8.63 11.63
CA LEU A 265 -27.10 8.95 10.76
C LEU A 265 -28.09 9.93 11.44
N ARG A 266 -28.42 9.69 12.73
CA ARG A 266 -29.28 10.59 13.50
C ARG A 266 -28.63 11.96 13.72
N GLY A 267 -27.36 11.98 14.12
CA GLY A 267 -26.61 13.23 14.33
C GLY A 267 -26.45 14.03 13.03
N GLN A 268 -26.15 13.35 11.93
CA GLN A 268 -26.02 13.96 10.61
C GLN A 268 -27.31 14.62 10.14
N ALA A 269 -28.44 14.00 10.35
CA ALA A 269 -29.76 14.59 10.01
C ALA A 269 -30.04 15.92 10.73
N VAL A 270 -29.50 16.09 11.94
CA VAL A 270 -29.55 17.36 12.68
C VAL A 270 -28.52 18.34 12.13
N TRP A 271 -27.27 17.88 11.99
CA TRP A 271 -26.14 18.71 11.58
C TRP A 271 -26.24 19.25 10.15
N ALA A 272 -26.79 18.48 9.23
CA ALA A 272 -27.04 18.91 7.86
C ALA A 272 -28.04 20.08 7.75
N ARG A 273 -28.95 20.23 8.75
CA ARG A 273 -29.89 21.34 8.80
C ARG A 273 -29.30 22.60 9.43
N ALA A 274 -28.20 22.48 10.15
CA ALA A 274 -27.51 23.64 10.71
C ALA A 274 -27.03 24.56 9.58
N THR A 275 -27.18 25.85 9.75
CA THR A 275 -26.70 26.87 8.80
C THR A 275 -25.15 26.83 8.75
N ASN A 276 -24.58 27.33 7.66
CA ASN A 276 -23.13 27.47 7.53
C ASN A 276 -22.53 28.31 8.67
N ALA A 277 -23.25 29.33 9.14
CA ALA A 277 -22.85 30.16 10.28
C ALA A 277 -22.84 29.40 11.62
N GLU A 278 -23.82 28.51 11.83
CA GLU A 278 -23.86 27.66 13.04
C GLU A 278 -22.73 26.66 13.04
N ARG A 279 -22.49 25.99 11.91
CA ARG A 279 -21.34 25.07 11.75
C ARG A 279 -20.02 25.80 12.01
N ALA A 280 -19.84 26.98 11.42
CA ALA A 280 -18.64 27.79 11.61
C ALA A 280 -18.41 28.17 13.09
N ARG A 281 -19.48 28.50 13.84
CA ARG A 281 -19.35 28.81 15.28
C ARG A 281 -18.86 27.61 16.10
N VAL A 282 -19.38 26.42 15.85
CA VAL A 282 -18.96 25.19 16.54
C VAL A 282 -17.50 24.87 16.22
N LEU A 283 -17.11 24.94 14.94
CA LEU A 283 -15.73 24.65 14.52
C LEU A 283 -14.73 25.66 15.11
N ARG A 284 -15.08 26.95 15.15
CA ARG A 284 -14.25 27.98 15.78
C ARG A 284 -14.05 27.74 17.26
N ARG A 285 -15.14 27.40 17.96
CA ARG A 285 -15.06 27.04 19.38
C ARG A 285 -14.23 25.79 19.63
N ALA A 286 -14.26 24.80 18.73
CA ALA A 286 -13.39 23.64 18.79
C ALA A 286 -11.91 24.03 18.64
N ALA A 287 -11.58 24.94 17.72
CA ALA A 287 -10.22 25.50 17.58
C ALA A 287 -9.74 26.19 18.85
N ASP A 288 -10.59 27.02 19.48
CA ASP A 288 -10.26 27.69 20.73
C ASP A 288 -10.02 26.69 21.89
N LEU A 289 -10.83 25.64 21.98
CA LEU A 289 -10.67 24.58 22.98
C LEU A 289 -9.39 23.77 22.75
N LEU A 290 -9.05 23.44 21.50
CA LEU A 290 -7.78 22.78 21.16
C LEU A 290 -6.57 23.63 21.62
N ARG A 291 -6.58 24.94 21.33
CA ARG A 291 -5.51 25.87 21.73
C ARG A 291 -5.42 25.99 23.25
N SER A 292 -6.55 26.11 23.94
CA SER A 292 -6.56 26.23 25.41
C SER A 292 -6.10 24.96 26.13
N ARG A 293 -6.28 23.78 25.51
CA ARG A 293 -5.84 22.48 26.05
C ARG A 293 -4.56 21.97 25.40
N ASN A 294 -3.80 22.83 24.71
CA ASN A 294 -2.61 22.43 23.95
C ASN A 294 -1.61 21.63 24.78
N GLN A 295 -1.27 22.10 25.99
CA GLN A 295 -0.28 21.42 26.84
C GLN A 295 -0.72 20.00 27.21
N GLU A 296 -1.98 19.81 27.63
CA GLU A 296 -2.56 18.50 27.98
C GLU A 296 -2.51 17.54 26.78
N LEU A 297 -2.95 18.03 25.62
CA LEU A 297 -3.02 17.24 24.39
C LEU A 297 -1.64 16.88 23.87
N ALA A 298 -0.70 17.81 23.89
CA ALA A 298 0.69 17.60 23.47
C ALA A 298 1.41 16.58 24.36
N GLU A 299 1.22 16.64 25.69
CA GLU A 299 1.77 15.62 26.59
C GLU A 299 1.19 14.23 26.33
N LEU A 300 -0.11 14.15 26.12
CA LEU A 300 -0.78 12.89 25.78
C LEU A 300 -0.25 12.32 24.44
N GLU A 301 -0.15 13.16 23.42
CA GLU A 301 0.38 12.79 22.11
C GLU A 301 1.84 12.34 22.16
N THR A 302 2.67 13.06 22.94
CA THR A 302 4.08 12.69 23.18
C THR A 302 4.19 11.32 23.86
N ARG A 303 3.37 11.04 24.86
CA ARG A 303 3.36 9.72 25.54
C ARG A 303 2.87 8.59 24.64
N ASP A 304 1.90 8.87 23.78
CA ASP A 304 1.27 7.91 22.90
C ASP A 304 2.15 7.59 21.67
N THR A 305 2.87 8.59 21.16
CA THR A 305 3.67 8.47 19.92
C THR A 305 5.17 8.31 20.12
N GLY A 306 5.71 8.77 21.24
CA GLY A 306 7.16 8.88 21.48
C GLY A 306 7.83 10.09 20.84
N LYS A 307 7.08 11.01 20.22
CA LYS A 307 7.61 12.24 19.61
C LYS A 307 8.01 13.26 20.65
N PRO A 308 9.02 14.12 20.38
CA PRO A 308 9.40 15.20 21.27
C PRO A 308 8.25 16.19 21.56
N ILE A 309 8.08 16.58 22.83
CA ILE A 309 7.03 17.51 23.28
C ILE A 309 7.10 18.87 22.57
N GLN A 310 8.27 19.33 22.18
CA GLN A 310 8.45 20.56 21.42
C GLN A 310 7.78 20.48 20.03
N GLU A 311 7.66 19.29 19.45
CA GLU A 311 7.00 19.08 18.16
C GLU A 311 5.48 18.95 18.32
N THR A 312 5.01 18.11 19.25
CA THR A 312 3.58 17.87 19.47
C THR A 312 2.85 19.16 19.90
N ARG A 313 3.49 20.00 20.71
CA ARG A 313 2.93 21.27 21.16
C ARG A 313 2.86 22.33 20.08
N VAL A 314 3.93 22.43 19.26
CA VAL A 314 4.08 23.54 18.30
C VAL A 314 3.43 23.21 16.95
N VAL A 315 3.34 21.91 16.59
CA VAL A 315 2.83 21.49 15.28
C VAL A 315 1.52 20.71 15.42
N ASP A 316 1.50 19.58 16.13
CA ASP A 316 0.39 18.63 16.03
C ASP A 316 -0.93 19.21 16.53
N VAL A 317 -0.95 19.76 17.75
CA VAL A 317 -2.14 20.37 18.34
C VAL A 317 -2.46 21.70 17.65
N ALA A 318 -1.44 22.53 17.37
CA ALA A 318 -1.61 23.81 16.73
C ALA A 318 -2.20 23.67 15.33
N SER A 319 -1.63 22.78 14.49
CA SER A 319 -2.16 22.51 13.14
C SER A 319 -3.58 21.96 13.17
N GLY A 320 -3.91 21.13 14.18
CA GLY A 320 -5.29 20.68 14.38
C GLY A 320 -6.26 21.83 14.66
N ALA A 321 -5.88 22.77 15.53
CA ALA A 321 -6.67 23.97 15.84
C ALA A 321 -6.80 24.89 14.61
N ASP A 322 -5.71 25.14 13.91
CA ASP A 322 -5.70 25.98 12.72
C ASP A 322 -6.55 25.38 11.59
N CYS A 323 -6.59 24.05 11.47
CA CYS A 323 -7.47 23.36 10.53
C CYS A 323 -8.95 23.61 10.84
N PHE A 324 -9.37 23.50 12.11
CA PHE A 324 -10.74 23.79 12.50
C PHE A 324 -11.10 25.27 12.28
N GLU A 325 -10.20 26.20 12.58
CA GLU A 325 -10.42 27.63 12.33
C GLU A 325 -10.53 27.94 10.83
N TYR A 326 -9.64 27.39 10.02
CA TYR A 326 -9.65 27.56 8.56
C TYR A 326 -10.97 27.06 7.95
N PHE A 327 -11.40 25.85 8.29
CA PHE A 327 -12.66 25.30 7.78
C PHE A 327 -13.90 25.98 8.38
N ALA A 328 -13.81 26.57 9.57
CA ALA A 328 -14.86 27.44 10.08
C ALA A 328 -15.06 28.68 9.20
N GLY A 329 -13.97 29.28 8.71
CA GLY A 329 -14.01 30.35 7.72
C GLY A 329 -14.61 29.91 6.40
N LEU A 330 -14.13 28.78 5.86
CA LEU A 330 -14.60 28.24 4.59
C LEU A 330 -16.06 27.77 4.61
N ALA A 331 -16.56 27.26 5.75
CA ALA A 331 -17.94 26.85 5.86
C ALA A 331 -18.92 27.98 5.49
N GLN A 332 -18.62 29.21 5.87
CA GLN A 332 -19.45 30.38 5.54
C GLN A 332 -19.34 30.79 4.05
N ALA A 333 -18.24 30.46 3.39
CA ALA A 333 -18.00 30.77 1.99
C ALA A 333 -18.43 29.65 1.01
N MET A 334 -19.03 28.56 1.53
CA MET A 334 -19.58 27.51 0.69
C MET A 334 -20.79 28.01 -0.09
N SER A 335 -20.66 28.09 -1.41
CA SER A 335 -21.69 28.55 -2.34
C SER A 335 -21.86 27.59 -3.51
N GLY A 336 -22.95 27.73 -4.24
CA GLY A 336 -23.12 27.19 -5.59
C GLY A 336 -22.98 28.30 -6.64
N GLU A 337 -23.21 27.93 -7.87
CA GLU A 337 -23.17 28.83 -9.04
C GLU A 337 -24.58 29.10 -9.53
N HIS A 338 -24.82 30.30 -10.08
CA HIS A 338 -25.95 30.61 -10.89
C HIS A 338 -25.53 30.64 -12.37
N ILE A 339 -26.25 29.96 -13.23
CA ILE A 339 -25.95 29.79 -14.65
C ILE A 339 -27.13 30.36 -15.45
N ASP A 340 -26.90 31.46 -16.13
CA ASP A 340 -27.87 32.05 -17.05
C ASP A 340 -27.95 31.22 -18.34
N LEU A 341 -29.14 30.75 -18.68
CA LEU A 341 -29.43 29.94 -19.88
C LEU A 341 -30.32 30.73 -20.87
N GLY A 342 -30.39 32.06 -20.74
CA GLY A 342 -31.21 32.94 -21.54
C GLY A 342 -32.60 33.15 -20.96
N SER A 343 -33.51 33.72 -21.76
CA SER A 343 -34.84 34.13 -21.27
C SER A 343 -35.76 32.96 -20.94
N ALA A 344 -35.46 31.73 -21.41
CA ALA A 344 -36.31 30.58 -21.26
C ALA A 344 -35.95 29.73 -20.02
N ALA A 345 -34.77 29.88 -19.42
CA ALA A 345 -34.33 29.06 -18.30
C ALA A 345 -33.14 29.67 -17.56
N PHE A 346 -32.88 29.17 -16.35
CA PHE A 346 -31.62 29.32 -15.64
C PHE A 346 -31.29 28.04 -14.87
N GLY A 347 -30.03 27.86 -14.55
CA GLY A 347 -29.56 26.78 -13.71
C GLY A 347 -28.89 27.31 -12.44
N TYR A 348 -28.90 26.50 -11.40
CA TYR A 348 -28.03 26.74 -10.25
C TYR A 348 -27.47 25.44 -9.71
N THR A 349 -26.31 25.52 -9.08
CA THR A 349 -25.73 24.41 -8.35
C THR A 349 -25.80 24.66 -6.85
N ARG A 350 -25.82 23.59 -6.07
CA ARG A 350 -25.69 23.65 -4.60
C ARG A 350 -24.80 22.53 -4.12
N ARG A 351 -24.03 22.79 -3.06
CA ARG A 351 -23.25 21.76 -2.38
C ARG A 351 -24.08 21.12 -1.28
N GLU A 352 -24.09 19.79 -1.30
CA GLU A 352 -24.78 18.98 -0.30
C GLU A 352 -23.79 18.07 0.43
N PRO A 353 -24.01 17.75 1.73
CA PRO A 353 -23.20 16.78 2.44
C PRO A 353 -23.33 15.39 1.80
N LEU A 354 -22.28 14.58 1.91
CA LEU A 354 -22.30 13.17 1.51
C LEU A 354 -23.17 12.31 2.46
N GLY A 355 -23.20 12.66 3.74
CA GLY A 355 -23.88 11.93 4.79
C GLY A 355 -22.94 11.49 5.92
N VAL A 356 -22.86 10.17 6.17
CA VAL A 356 -21.89 9.60 7.12
C VAL A 356 -20.61 9.26 6.39
N VAL A 357 -19.49 9.71 6.94
CA VAL A 357 -18.14 9.44 6.40
C VAL A 357 -17.26 8.73 7.43
N ALA A 358 -16.34 7.91 6.99
CA ALA A 358 -15.34 7.25 7.84
C ALA A 358 -13.98 7.92 7.67
N GLY A 359 -13.32 8.23 8.78
CA GLY A 359 -11.91 8.62 8.85
C GLY A 359 -11.08 7.49 9.46
N ILE A 360 -9.96 7.14 8.84
CA ILE A 360 -9.00 6.16 9.37
C ILE A 360 -7.66 6.85 9.48
N GLY A 361 -7.14 6.93 10.71
CA GLY A 361 -5.91 7.65 11.05
C GLY A 361 -4.68 6.77 11.09
N ALA A 362 -3.51 7.40 10.91
CA ALA A 362 -2.20 6.82 11.15
C ALA A 362 -1.66 7.23 12.52
N TRP A 363 -0.66 6.51 12.99
CA TRP A 363 -0.11 6.64 14.34
C TRP A 363 0.93 7.76 14.51
N ASN A 364 1.45 8.34 13.42
CA ASN A 364 2.53 9.32 13.49
C ASN A 364 2.08 10.76 13.85
N TYR A 365 0.86 11.13 13.48
CA TYR A 365 0.23 12.42 13.81
C TYR A 365 -1.25 12.21 14.19
N PRO A 366 -1.55 11.45 15.27
CA PRO A 366 -2.90 10.95 15.52
C PRO A 366 -3.94 12.06 15.71
N LEU A 367 -3.65 13.11 16.48
CA LEU A 367 -4.59 14.23 16.66
C LEU A 367 -4.70 15.10 15.41
N GLN A 368 -3.58 15.47 14.80
CA GLN A 368 -3.57 16.29 13.59
C GLN A 368 -4.36 15.63 12.45
N ILE A 369 -4.14 14.34 12.19
CA ILE A 369 -4.85 13.58 11.15
C ILE A 369 -6.35 13.52 11.46
N ALA A 370 -6.73 13.32 12.72
CA ALA A 370 -8.13 13.35 13.10
C ALA A 370 -8.78 14.72 12.82
N CYS A 371 -8.08 15.82 13.15
CA CYS A 371 -8.53 17.17 12.88
C CYS A 371 -8.61 17.47 11.39
N TRP A 372 -7.62 17.11 10.59
CA TRP A 372 -7.56 17.34 9.14
C TRP A 372 -8.69 16.64 8.38
N LYS A 373 -9.15 15.50 8.89
CA LYS A 373 -10.30 14.78 8.32
C LYS A 373 -11.64 15.29 8.86
N ALA A 374 -11.71 15.57 10.17
CA ALA A 374 -12.94 15.98 10.82
C ALA A 374 -13.37 17.40 10.40
N ALA A 375 -12.47 18.38 10.40
CA ALA A 375 -12.80 19.77 10.14
C ALA A 375 -13.51 20.00 8.78
N PRO A 376 -12.97 19.54 7.62
CA PRO A 376 -13.66 19.68 6.34
C PRO A 376 -14.96 18.86 6.26
N ALA A 377 -15.00 17.66 6.85
CA ALA A 377 -16.20 16.83 6.88
C ALA A 377 -17.34 17.53 7.61
N LEU A 378 -17.06 18.06 8.80
CA LEU A 378 -18.03 18.76 9.63
C LEU A 378 -18.45 20.11 9.04
N ALA A 379 -17.52 20.85 8.42
CA ALA A 379 -17.81 22.08 7.69
C ALA A 379 -18.85 21.86 6.59
N CYS A 380 -18.72 20.75 5.84
CA CYS A 380 -19.65 20.35 4.78
C CYS A 380 -20.99 19.77 5.30
N GLY A 381 -21.17 19.61 6.62
CA GLY A 381 -22.42 19.09 7.21
C GLY A 381 -22.51 17.56 7.27
N ASN A 382 -21.40 16.85 7.13
CA ASN A 382 -21.33 15.39 7.32
C ASN A 382 -21.25 15.02 8.79
N ALA A 383 -21.56 13.76 9.12
CA ALA A 383 -21.09 13.12 10.34
C ALA A 383 -19.89 12.24 10.04
N MET A 384 -18.93 12.14 11.00
CA MET A 384 -17.74 11.33 10.85
C MET A 384 -17.62 10.28 11.96
N ILE A 385 -17.32 9.06 11.55
CA ILE A 385 -16.84 8.01 12.45
C ILE A 385 -15.32 7.87 12.21
N PHE A 386 -14.53 8.16 13.23
CA PHE A 386 -13.07 8.13 13.13
C PHE A 386 -12.50 6.90 13.83
N LYS A 387 -11.63 6.16 13.13
CA LYS A 387 -10.84 5.07 13.69
C LYS A 387 -9.38 5.50 13.76
N PRO A 388 -8.83 5.80 14.94
CA PRO A 388 -7.39 6.03 15.10
C PRO A 388 -6.60 4.75 14.86
N ALA A 389 -5.29 4.87 14.69
CA ALA A 389 -4.41 3.73 14.73
C ALA A 389 -4.44 3.08 16.12
N GLU A 390 -4.33 1.75 16.16
CA GLU A 390 -4.34 0.99 17.42
C GLU A 390 -3.16 1.30 18.35
N LEU A 391 -2.05 1.80 17.78
CA LEU A 391 -0.85 2.20 18.53
C LEU A 391 -1.01 3.55 19.22
N THR A 392 -1.94 4.42 18.76
CA THR A 392 -2.14 5.78 19.27
C THR A 392 -3.63 6.09 19.41
N PRO A 393 -4.33 5.44 20.35
CA PRO A 393 -5.78 5.47 20.42
C PRO A 393 -6.38 6.67 21.16
N PHE A 394 -5.59 7.45 21.95
CA PHE A 394 -6.17 8.31 22.98
C PHE A 394 -6.53 9.72 22.52
N THR A 395 -5.72 10.37 21.66
CA THR A 395 -5.94 11.79 21.32
C THR A 395 -7.20 12.02 20.47
N ALA A 396 -7.60 11.04 19.66
CA ALA A 396 -8.89 11.10 18.93
C ALA A 396 -10.11 11.11 19.87
N VAL A 397 -10.05 10.41 21.01
CA VAL A 397 -11.11 10.45 22.03
C VAL A 397 -11.19 11.82 22.66
N LYS A 398 -10.03 12.46 22.93
CA LYS A 398 -9.99 13.85 23.41
C LYS A 398 -10.56 14.84 22.39
N LEU A 399 -10.36 14.61 21.12
CA LEU A 399 -10.99 15.42 20.07
C LEU A 399 -12.52 15.27 20.11
N GLN A 400 -13.07 14.06 20.31
CA GLN A 400 -14.51 13.86 20.48
C GLN A 400 -15.06 14.67 21.67
N GLU A 401 -14.42 14.58 22.84
CA GLU A 401 -14.80 15.37 24.03
C GLU A 401 -14.80 16.89 23.73
N ILE A 402 -13.77 17.37 23.03
CA ILE A 402 -13.65 18.79 22.65
C ILE A 402 -14.77 19.23 21.71
N LEU A 403 -15.10 18.41 20.70
CA LEU A 403 -16.17 18.71 19.76
C LEU A 403 -17.55 18.74 20.44
N GLU A 404 -17.82 17.84 21.36
CA GLU A 404 -19.04 17.84 22.18
C GLU A 404 -19.12 19.11 23.05
N GLN A 405 -18.02 19.51 23.71
CA GLN A 405 -17.92 20.76 24.49
C GLN A 405 -18.08 22.01 23.60
N ALA A 406 -17.66 21.94 22.33
CA ALA A 406 -17.85 23.02 21.37
C ALA A 406 -19.32 23.17 20.94
N GLY A 407 -20.18 22.20 21.24
CA GLY A 407 -21.59 22.19 20.89
C GLY A 407 -21.92 21.41 19.64
N LEU A 408 -21.06 20.49 19.21
CA LEU A 408 -21.38 19.57 18.13
C LEU A 408 -22.49 18.60 18.59
N PRO A 409 -23.57 18.38 17.81
CA PRO A 409 -24.63 17.47 18.20
C PRO A 409 -24.12 16.03 18.40
N ALA A 410 -24.72 15.33 19.36
CA ALA A 410 -24.36 13.94 19.66
C ALA A 410 -24.42 13.04 18.42
N GLY A 411 -23.41 12.20 18.25
CA GLY A 411 -23.27 11.27 17.13
C GLY A 411 -22.65 11.87 15.87
N VAL A 412 -22.49 13.18 15.76
CA VAL A 412 -21.90 13.80 14.55
C VAL A 412 -20.41 13.50 14.40
N PHE A 413 -19.65 13.42 15.49
CA PHE A 413 -18.30 12.88 15.51
C PHE A 413 -18.20 11.79 16.55
N GLN A 414 -17.69 10.63 16.15
CA GLN A 414 -17.55 9.48 17.03
C GLN A 414 -16.21 8.77 16.78
N VAL A 415 -15.66 8.19 17.81
CA VAL A 415 -14.43 7.39 17.72
C VAL A 415 -14.77 5.92 17.95
N VAL A 416 -14.31 5.06 17.04
CA VAL A 416 -14.32 3.60 17.19
C VAL A 416 -12.87 3.11 17.19
N GLN A 417 -12.53 2.30 18.17
CA GLN A 417 -11.18 1.78 18.37
C GLN A 417 -11.06 0.39 17.74
N GLY A 418 -9.85 -0.03 17.38
CA GLY A 418 -9.60 -1.39 16.91
C GLY A 418 -8.56 -1.48 15.80
N PHE A 419 -8.42 -2.67 15.31
CA PHE A 419 -7.42 -3.08 14.31
C PHE A 419 -8.00 -3.07 12.89
N ALA A 420 -7.34 -3.78 11.97
CA ALA A 420 -7.74 -3.84 10.56
C ALA A 420 -9.19 -4.33 10.37
N GLU A 421 -9.67 -5.28 11.17
CA GLU A 421 -11.04 -5.80 11.05
C GLU A 421 -12.10 -4.73 11.38
N THR A 422 -11.88 -3.92 12.42
CA THR A 422 -12.75 -2.76 12.70
C THR A 422 -12.73 -1.76 11.54
N GLY A 423 -11.55 -1.52 10.94
CA GLY A 423 -11.43 -0.72 9.74
C GLY A 423 -12.26 -1.26 8.57
N ARG A 424 -12.23 -2.57 8.34
CA ARG A 424 -13.04 -3.25 7.30
C ARG A 424 -14.54 -3.16 7.55
N LEU A 425 -14.98 -3.21 8.79
CA LEU A 425 -16.39 -2.99 9.11
C LEU A 425 -16.86 -1.59 8.68
N LEU A 426 -16.00 -0.57 8.83
CA LEU A 426 -16.29 0.79 8.37
C LEU A 426 -16.24 0.90 6.83
N THR A 427 -15.18 0.38 6.19
CA THR A 427 -15.00 0.51 4.74
C THR A 427 -16.09 -0.22 3.95
N ARG A 428 -16.64 -1.29 4.49
CA ARG A 428 -17.71 -2.09 3.87
C ARG A 428 -19.13 -1.69 4.27
N HIS A 429 -19.29 -0.84 5.30
CA HIS A 429 -20.62 -0.49 5.79
C HIS A 429 -21.43 0.29 4.73
N ARG A 430 -22.62 -0.20 4.37
CA ARG A 430 -23.45 0.35 3.27
C ARG A 430 -23.88 1.81 3.46
N ASP A 431 -24.03 2.26 4.70
CA ASP A 431 -24.51 3.60 5.04
C ASP A 431 -23.37 4.63 5.19
N ILE A 432 -22.11 4.20 5.06
CA ILE A 432 -20.95 5.10 4.95
C ILE A 432 -20.75 5.45 3.47
N ARG A 433 -20.68 6.74 3.17
CA ARG A 433 -20.61 7.28 1.81
C ARG A 433 -19.22 7.63 1.33
N LYS A 434 -18.31 7.83 2.27
CA LYS A 434 -16.90 8.17 1.99
C LYS A 434 -15.99 7.53 3.02
N VAL A 435 -14.78 7.16 2.56
CA VAL A 435 -13.68 6.77 3.43
C VAL A 435 -12.48 7.69 3.15
N SER A 436 -11.91 8.27 4.21
CA SER A 436 -10.64 8.98 4.14
C SER A 436 -9.61 8.24 4.99
N LEU A 437 -8.55 7.75 4.38
CA LEU A 437 -7.48 7.00 5.03
C LEU A 437 -6.15 7.77 4.97
N THR A 438 -5.43 7.79 6.08
CA THR A 438 -3.98 8.02 6.12
C THR A 438 -3.30 6.74 6.59
N GLY A 439 -2.32 6.23 5.82
CA GLY A 439 -1.65 4.97 6.16
C GLY A 439 -0.63 4.51 5.11
N GLU A 440 -0.33 3.23 5.09
CA GLU A 440 0.56 2.63 4.10
C GLU A 440 -0.16 2.24 2.80
N VAL A 441 0.60 2.09 1.71
CA VAL A 441 0.07 1.78 0.36
C VAL A 441 -0.77 0.50 0.34
N GLY A 442 -0.34 -0.55 1.04
CA GLY A 442 -1.08 -1.83 1.12
C GLY A 442 -2.47 -1.66 1.71
N THR A 443 -2.58 -0.89 2.81
CA THR A 443 -3.85 -0.55 3.44
C THR A 443 -4.71 0.34 2.52
N GLY A 444 -4.10 1.31 1.83
CA GLY A 444 -4.80 2.15 0.86
C GLY A 444 -5.45 1.35 -0.27
N LYS A 445 -4.72 0.40 -0.85
CA LYS A 445 -5.24 -0.52 -1.88
C LYS A 445 -6.42 -1.36 -1.36
N ALA A 446 -6.33 -1.88 -0.13
CA ALA A 446 -7.41 -2.64 0.50
C ALA A 446 -8.66 -1.80 0.73
N VAL A 447 -8.52 -0.57 1.25
CA VAL A 447 -9.63 0.38 1.43
C VAL A 447 -10.29 0.73 0.10
N MET A 448 -9.50 0.99 -0.94
CA MET A 448 -10.02 1.27 -2.29
C MET A 448 -10.84 0.10 -2.84
N SER A 449 -10.34 -1.13 -2.68
CA SER A 449 -11.03 -2.36 -3.08
C SER A 449 -12.37 -2.56 -2.35
N ASP A 450 -12.39 -2.33 -1.03
CA ASP A 450 -13.62 -2.42 -0.24
C ASP A 450 -14.63 -1.33 -0.64
N ALA A 451 -14.17 -0.09 -0.83
CA ALA A 451 -15.00 1.05 -1.19
C ALA A 451 -15.66 0.90 -2.58
N ALA A 452 -14.95 0.27 -3.52
CA ALA A 452 -15.46 0.02 -4.88
C ALA A 452 -16.76 -0.81 -4.90
N GLN A 453 -16.97 -1.72 -3.94
CA GLN A 453 -18.17 -2.56 -3.87
C GLN A 453 -19.47 -1.79 -3.68
N SER A 454 -19.42 -0.56 -3.19
CA SER A 454 -20.58 0.31 -2.95
C SER A 454 -20.37 1.73 -3.49
N LEU A 455 -19.39 1.92 -4.38
CA LEU A 455 -19.07 3.19 -5.04
C LEU A 455 -18.86 4.36 -4.04
N LYS A 456 -18.23 4.08 -2.91
CA LYS A 456 -17.89 5.12 -1.93
C LYS A 456 -16.83 6.07 -2.50
N SER A 457 -16.96 7.34 -2.20
CA SER A 457 -15.88 8.31 -2.39
C SER A 457 -14.69 7.94 -1.50
N VAL A 458 -13.47 8.06 -2.02
CA VAL A 458 -12.24 7.72 -1.28
C VAL A 458 -11.24 8.88 -1.36
N THR A 459 -10.58 9.18 -0.23
CA THR A 459 -9.37 9.99 -0.17
C THR A 459 -8.30 9.18 0.53
N LEU A 460 -7.11 9.09 -0.07
CA LEU A 460 -6.00 8.29 0.41
C LEU A 460 -4.76 9.19 0.55
N GLU A 461 -4.19 9.23 1.74
CA GLU A 461 -2.90 9.85 2.04
C GLU A 461 -1.95 8.75 2.48
N LEU A 462 -1.00 8.42 1.61
CA LEU A 462 -0.18 7.22 1.74
C LEU A 462 1.31 7.59 1.86
N GLY A 463 2.15 6.55 1.93
CA GLY A 463 3.58 6.71 2.08
C GLY A 463 4.28 7.42 0.92
N GLY A 464 5.54 7.75 1.11
CA GLY A 464 6.35 8.44 0.13
C GLY A 464 7.82 8.04 0.17
N LYS A 465 8.53 8.36 -0.92
CA LYS A 465 9.98 8.29 -1.02
C LYS A 465 10.49 9.58 -1.66
N SER A 466 10.15 10.69 -1.02
CA SER A 466 10.30 12.02 -1.57
C SER A 466 11.76 12.40 -1.81
N PRO A 467 12.07 13.08 -2.93
CA PRO A 467 13.38 13.66 -3.19
C PRO A 467 13.55 15.02 -2.49
N LEU A 468 14.75 15.27 -2.01
CA LEU A 468 15.24 16.59 -1.64
C LEU A 468 16.44 16.91 -2.52
N ILE A 469 16.35 17.91 -3.38
CA ILE A 469 17.36 18.26 -4.37
C ILE A 469 18.10 19.52 -3.92
N ILE A 470 19.43 19.46 -3.82
CA ILE A 470 20.28 20.57 -3.36
C ILE A 470 21.28 20.89 -4.46
N PHE A 471 21.08 22.04 -5.13
CA PHE A 471 21.95 22.51 -6.20
C PHE A 471 23.21 23.20 -5.65
N GLU A 472 24.21 23.39 -6.51
CA GLU A 472 25.52 23.96 -6.21
C GLU A 472 25.49 25.38 -5.63
N ASP A 473 24.46 26.16 -5.99
CA ASP A 473 24.26 27.55 -5.56
C ASP A 473 23.39 27.70 -4.30
N ALA A 474 22.93 26.58 -3.73
CA ALA A 474 22.10 26.62 -2.52
C ALA A 474 22.84 27.24 -1.33
N LYS A 475 22.12 28.00 -0.50
CA LYS A 475 22.67 28.44 0.81
C LYS A 475 22.93 27.22 1.67
N LEU A 476 24.20 26.89 1.87
CA LEU A 476 24.64 25.65 2.51
C LEU A 476 23.97 25.40 3.85
N ASP A 477 23.96 26.38 4.74
CA ASP A 477 23.38 26.24 6.09
C ASP A 477 21.85 26.02 6.04
N ASN A 478 21.16 26.66 5.10
CA ASN A 478 19.73 26.45 4.87
C ASN A 478 19.46 25.07 4.30
N ALA A 479 20.24 24.61 3.33
CA ALA A 479 20.12 23.28 2.76
C ALA A 479 20.36 22.17 3.79
N VAL A 480 21.38 22.33 4.68
CA VAL A 480 21.62 21.41 5.78
C VAL A 480 20.48 21.44 6.80
N ALA A 481 19.94 22.60 7.16
CA ALA A 481 18.78 22.70 8.05
C ALA A 481 17.53 22.06 7.44
N GLY A 482 17.28 22.29 6.15
CA GLY A 482 16.20 21.65 5.42
C GLY A 482 16.33 20.12 5.36
N ALA A 483 17.54 19.62 5.14
CA ALA A 483 17.79 18.18 5.11
C ALA A 483 17.60 17.51 6.49
N LEU A 484 18.00 18.19 7.59
CA LEU A 484 17.74 17.71 8.95
C LEU A 484 16.23 17.65 9.23
N LEU A 485 15.49 18.71 8.91
CA LEU A 485 14.04 18.77 9.05
C LEU A 485 13.34 17.71 8.19
N ALA A 486 13.81 17.51 6.97
CA ALA A 486 13.27 16.54 6.02
C ALA A 486 13.53 15.08 6.40
N ASN A 487 14.39 14.77 7.39
CA ASN A 487 14.77 13.39 7.66
C ASN A 487 14.69 12.99 9.15
N PHE A 488 14.81 13.94 10.08
CA PHE A 488 14.94 13.60 11.51
C PHE A 488 13.80 14.17 12.37
N TYR A 489 13.02 15.11 11.86
CA TYR A 489 11.80 15.58 12.50
C TYR A 489 10.86 14.40 12.78
N SER A 490 10.19 14.39 13.93
CA SER A 490 9.37 13.27 14.41
C SER A 490 10.10 11.91 14.37
N SER A 491 11.41 11.91 14.65
CA SER A 491 12.28 10.72 14.55
C SER A 491 12.22 10.05 13.16
N GLY A 492 12.02 10.84 12.12
CA GLY A 492 11.93 10.37 10.72
C GLY A 492 10.60 9.70 10.35
N GLN A 493 9.60 9.72 11.24
CA GLN A 493 8.30 9.06 11.04
C GLN A 493 7.28 9.99 10.33
N VAL A 494 7.68 10.59 9.23
CA VAL A 494 6.89 11.55 8.44
C VAL A 494 6.75 11.05 7.00
N CYS A 495 5.52 10.99 6.49
CA CYS A 495 5.23 10.50 5.13
C CYS A 495 5.86 11.35 4.02
N SER A 496 5.96 12.67 4.23
CA SER A 496 6.54 13.61 3.25
C SER A 496 8.06 13.70 3.29
N ASN A 497 8.75 13.00 4.21
CA ASN A 497 10.19 13.12 4.40
C ASN A 497 11.01 12.92 3.11
N GLY A 498 11.89 13.88 2.83
CA GLY A 498 12.82 13.88 1.70
C GLY A 498 14.03 12.99 1.94
N THR A 499 13.80 11.71 2.07
CA THR A 499 14.81 10.71 2.48
C THR A 499 15.80 10.38 1.37
N ARG A 500 15.50 10.72 0.11
CA ARG A 500 16.45 10.71 -1.01
C ARG A 500 17.05 12.10 -1.18
N VAL A 501 18.18 12.36 -0.52
CA VAL A 501 18.84 13.67 -0.54
C VAL A 501 19.85 13.70 -1.69
N PHE A 502 19.44 14.27 -2.81
CA PHE A 502 20.30 14.53 -3.97
C PHE A 502 21.10 15.77 -3.76
N VAL A 503 22.41 15.68 -3.76
CA VAL A 503 23.32 16.81 -3.57
C VAL A 503 24.23 16.96 -4.78
N HIS A 504 24.27 18.16 -5.36
CA HIS A 504 25.17 18.45 -6.45
C HIS A 504 26.63 18.22 -6.05
N ARG A 505 27.41 17.54 -6.91
CA ARG A 505 28.78 17.07 -6.62
C ARG A 505 29.67 18.19 -6.04
N ALA A 506 29.58 19.38 -6.57
CA ALA A 506 30.40 20.52 -6.14
C ALA A 506 30.15 20.94 -4.68
N LEU A 507 28.92 20.73 -4.15
CA LEU A 507 28.54 21.13 -2.80
C LEU A 507 28.62 19.98 -1.79
N LYS A 508 28.66 18.74 -2.25
CA LYS A 508 28.47 17.53 -1.43
C LYS A 508 29.45 17.42 -0.27
N ALA A 509 30.74 17.67 -0.48
CA ALA A 509 31.75 17.57 0.58
C ALA A 509 31.47 18.53 1.75
N ALA A 510 31.23 19.81 1.45
CA ALA A 510 30.91 20.83 2.46
C ALA A 510 29.55 20.57 3.12
N PHE A 511 28.57 20.07 2.36
CA PHE A 511 27.26 19.71 2.87
C PHE A 511 27.38 18.56 3.91
N LEU A 512 28.07 17.48 3.57
CA LEU A 512 28.25 16.32 4.46
C LEU A 512 29.03 16.70 5.73
N GLU A 513 30.08 17.50 5.65
CA GLU A 513 30.83 17.97 6.81
C GLU A 513 29.91 18.68 7.82
N ARG A 514 29.14 19.67 7.38
CA ARG A 514 28.21 20.41 8.24
C ARG A 514 27.04 19.56 8.72
N LEU A 515 26.48 18.73 7.85
CA LEU A 515 25.39 17.83 8.19
C LEU A 515 25.77 16.89 9.33
N ILE A 516 26.92 16.19 9.22
CA ILE A 516 27.39 15.21 10.20
C ILE A 516 27.63 15.89 11.55
N ALA A 517 28.26 17.06 11.56
CA ALA A 517 28.49 17.81 12.79
C ALA A 517 27.17 18.15 13.53
N ARG A 518 26.14 18.57 12.78
CA ARG A 518 24.82 18.86 13.35
C ARG A 518 24.08 17.61 13.80
N VAL A 519 24.14 16.52 13.03
CA VAL A 519 23.52 15.23 13.42
C VAL A 519 24.15 14.66 14.68
N ALA A 520 25.47 14.75 14.81
CA ALA A 520 26.18 14.28 16.02
C ALA A 520 25.83 15.09 17.28
N ALA A 521 25.41 16.34 17.12
CA ALA A 521 25.00 17.21 18.23
C ALA A 521 23.52 17.05 18.62
N MET A 522 22.72 16.25 17.88
CA MET A 522 21.31 16.06 18.19
C MET A 522 21.10 15.33 19.51
N ARG A 523 20.20 15.85 20.34
CA ARG A 523 19.85 15.26 21.64
C ARG A 523 18.78 14.19 21.47
N ILE A 524 19.17 12.94 21.73
CA ILE A 524 18.27 11.79 21.83
C ILE A 524 17.94 11.64 23.33
N GLY A 525 16.66 11.64 23.71
CA GLY A 525 16.30 11.66 25.12
C GLY A 525 14.83 11.35 25.39
N ASP A 526 14.43 11.61 26.65
CA ASP A 526 13.03 11.56 27.06
C ASP A 526 12.21 12.52 26.18
N PRO A 527 11.17 12.04 25.48
CA PRO A 527 10.35 12.90 24.64
C PRO A 527 9.65 14.04 25.38
N LEU A 528 9.44 13.92 26.68
CA LEU A 528 8.85 14.99 27.52
C LEU A 528 9.87 16.08 27.93
N ASP A 529 11.17 15.85 27.76
CA ASP A 529 12.18 16.91 27.95
C ASP A 529 12.10 17.89 26.75
N PRO A 530 11.82 19.19 26.98
CA PRO A 530 11.75 20.20 25.92
C PRO A 530 13.04 20.35 25.10
N GLN A 531 14.17 19.84 25.57
CA GLN A 531 15.43 19.88 24.82
C GLN A 531 15.69 18.65 23.97
N THR A 532 14.87 17.61 24.09
CA THR A 532 14.97 16.42 23.25
C THR A 532 14.58 16.75 21.80
N GLN A 533 15.42 16.33 20.85
CA GLN A 533 15.25 16.55 19.41
C GLN A 533 14.89 15.27 18.67
N VAL A 534 15.25 14.12 19.23
CA VAL A 534 14.93 12.80 18.66
C VAL A 534 14.33 11.93 19.76
N GLY A 535 13.09 11.57 19.60
CA GLY A 535 12.32 10.69 20.47
C GLY A 535 12.40 9.22 20.10
N ALA A 536 11.51 8.42 20.68
CA ALA A 536 11.40 7.00 20.37
C ALA A 536 10.64 6.74 19.04
N LEU A 537 10.94 5.63 18.39
CA LEU A 537 10.09 5.07 17.35
C LEU A 537 8.83 4.46 17.97
N ILE A 538 7.75 4.40 17.21
CA ILE A 538 6.42 4.04 17.73
C ILE A 538 6.34 2.65 18.38
N SER A 539 7.14 1.68 17.95
CA SER A 539 7.07 0.30 18.46
C SER A 539 8.39 -0.44 18.28
N GLU A 540 8.56 -1.54 19.03
CA GLU A 540 9.70 -2.44 18.88
C GLU A 540 9.79 -3.04 17.49
N GLN A 541 8.65 -3.48 16.95
CA GLN A 541 8.57 -4.02 15.60
C GLN A 541 9.04 -3.01 14.54
N HIS A 542 8.61 -1.76 14.67
CA HIS A 542 9.01 -0.69 13.76
C HIS A 542 10.50 -0.34 13.92
N MET A 543 11.03 -0.31 15.15
CA MET A 543 12.46 -0.15 15.40
C MET A 543 13.27 -1.23 14.70
N HIS A 544 12.86 -2.49 14.79
CA HIS A 544 13.56 -3.59 14.11
C HIS A 544 13.47 -3.49 12.58
N LYS A 545 12.33 -3.04 12.04
CA LYS A 545 12.18 -2.73 10.61
C LYS A 545 13.23 -1.70 10.17
N VAL A 546 13.36 -0.58 10.90
CA VAL A 546 14.32 0.49 10.59
C VAL A 546 15.77 -0.01 10.68
N LEU A 547 16.12 -0.74 11.75
CA LEU A 547 17.45 -1.34 11.90
C LEU A 547 17.75 -2.36 10.80
N GLY A 548 16.76 -3.11 10.35
CA GLY A 548 16.87 -4.03 9.21
C GLY A 548 17.20 -3.32 7.91
N PHE A 549 16.57 -2.17 7.64
CA PHE A 549 16.93 -1.31 6.50
C PHE A 549 18.36 -0.78 6.60
N ILE A 550 18.77 -0.35 7.79
CA ILE A 550 20.15 0.10 8.01
C ILE A 550 21.15 -1.02 7.72
N ALA A 551 20.87 -2.24 8.15
CA ALA A 551 21.72 -3.40 7.86
C ALA A 551 21.77 -3.73 6.36
N ARG A 552 20.63 -3.71 5.67
CA ARG A 552 20.58 -3.92 4.20
C ARG A 552 21.35 -2.85 3.44
N GLY A 553 21.19 -1.57 3.77
CA GLY A 553 21.93 -0.50 3.12
C GLY A 553 23.45 -0.66 3.22
N ARG A 554 23.94 -1.13 4.37
CA ARG A 554 25.37 -1.50 4.54
C ARG A 554 25.77 -2.67 3.65
N ALA A 555 24.95 -3.72 3.61
CA ALA A 555 25.20 -4.91 2.80
C ALA A 555 25.19 -4.59 1.29
N GLU A 556 24.34 -3.64 0.87
CA GLU A 556 24.26 -3.13 -0.51
C GLU A 556 25.42 -2.18 -0.88
N GLY A 557 26.31 -1.85 0.09
CA GLY A 557 27.52 -1.08 -0.13
C GLY A 557 27.42 0.42 0.19
N ALA A 558 26.30 0.90 0.75
CA ALA A 558 26.19 2.27 1.22
C ALA A 558 27.02 2.49 2.50
N ARG A 559 27.71 3.62 2.58
CA ARG A 559 28.59 3.97 3.70
C ARG A 559 27.82 4.71 4.78
N VAL A 560 27.76 4.17 6.00
CA VAL A 560 27.22 4.88 7.17
C VAL A 560 28.22 5.92 7.66
N LEU A 561 27.84 7.18 7.61
CA LEU A 561 28.69 8.30 8.10
C LEU A 561 28.46 8.57 9.60
N THR A 562 27.25 8.38 10.08
CA THR A 562 26.87 8.54 11.51
C THR A 562 25.64 7.70 11.84
N GLY A 563 25.43 7.38 13.11
CA GLY A 563 24.27 6.62 13.59
C GLY A 563 24.36 5.11 13.35
N GLY A 564 23.34 4.55 12.76
CA GLY A 564 23.28 3.14 12.34
C GLY A 564 23.12 2.12 13.46
N LYS A 565 22.56 2.51 14.63
CA LYS A 565 22.42 1.63 15.80
C LYS A 565 21.24 2.02 16.69
N ARG A 566 20.76 1.05 17.47
CA ARG A 566 19.85 1.30 18.60
C ARG A 566 20.60 2.07 19.69
N VAL A 567 19.90 2.97 20.38
CA VAL A 567 20.41 3.70 21.54
C VAL A 567 19.85 3.06 22.80
N THR A 568 20.73 2.60 23.70
CA THR A 568 20.36 1.83 24.91
C THR A 568 20.96 2.38 26.21
N GLY A 569 21.64 3.54 26.16
CA GLY A 569 22.26 4.14 27.33
C GLY A 569 21.25 4.60 28.39
N GLY A 570 21.44 4.23 29.65
CA GLY A 570 20.56 4.60 30.75
C GLY A 570 19.09 4.15 30.53
N ASP A 571 18.16 5.06 30.81
CA ASP A 571 16.72 4.79 30.66
C ASP A 571 16.26 4.60 29.23
N LEU A 572 17.04 5.04 28.21
CA LEU A 572 16.71 4.87 26.80
C LEU A 572 16.68 3.38 26.38
N GLY A 573 17.34 2.50 27.15
CA GLY A 573 17.30 1.06 26.91
C GLY A 573 15.91 0.43 27.02
N ARG A 574 14.98 1.07 27.71
CA ARG A 574 13.58 0.61 27.85
C ARG A 574 12.70 0.96 26.65
N GLY A 575 13.10 1.96 25.86
CA GLY A 575 12.36 2.47 24.72
C GLY A 575 12.94 2.04 23.37
N TYR A 576 12.33 2.54 22.31
CA TYR A 576 12.62 2.14 20.92
C TYR A 576 13.42 3.22 20.19
N PHE A 577 14.58 3.59 20.72
CA PHE A 577 15.42 4.67 20.20
C PHE A 577 16.43 4.18 19.16
N VAL A 578 16.46 4.87 18.00
CA VAL A 578 17.43 4.65 16.93
C VAL A 578 18.19 5.94 16.67
N ALA A 579 19.50 5.85 16.60
CA ALA A 579 20.34 7.02 16.31
C ALA A 579 20.08 7.54 14.89
N PRO A 580 19.94 8.88 14.70
CA PRO A 580 19.88 9.49 13.38
C PRO A 580 21.01 9.00 12.49
N THR A 581 20.65 8.46 11.33
CA THR A 581 21.56 7.71 10.46
C THR A 581 21.69 8.41 9.12
N VAL A 582 22.92 8.64 8.69
CA VAL A 582 23.24 9.22 7.37
C VAL A 582 24.05 8.21 6.58
N PHE A 583 23.52 7.84 5.40
CA PHE A 583 24.21 7.05 4.39
C PHE A 583 24.78 7.94 3.29
N ASP A 584 25.99 7.63 2.85
CA ASP A 584 26.64 8.20 1.66
C ASP A 584 27.02 7.10 0.66
N GLY A 585 27.27 7.50 -0.58
CA GLY A 585 27.56 6.55 -1.67
C GLY A 585 26.33 5.72 -2.04
N CYS A 586 25.13 6.27 -1.82
CA CYS A 586 23.90 5.59 -2.20
C CYS A 586 23.72 5.55 -3.71
N ARG A 587 23.17 4.45 -4.23
CA ARG A 587 22.75 4.27 -5.62
C ARG A 587 21.25 4.10 -5.71
N ASP A 588 20.68 4.38 -6.88
CA ASP A 588 19.23 4.36 -7.10
C ASP A 588 18.61 2.95 -6.96
N ASP A 589 19.41 1.89 -7.14
CA ASP A 589 18.97 0.49 -7.00
C ASP A 589 18.88 -0.03 -5.56
N MET A 590 19.48 0.68 -4.60
CA MET A 590 19.53 0.25 -3.20
C MET A 590 18.15 0.28 -2.53
N SER A 591 17.87 -0.69 -1.66
CA SER A 591 16.61 -0.79 -0.90
C SER A 591 16.33 0.46 -0.06
N ILE A 592 17.37 1.05 0.56
CA ILE A 592 17.27 2.29 1.35
C ILE A 592 16.93 3.53 0.52
N VAL A 593 17.04 3.46 -0.81
CA VAL A 593 16.69 4.55 -1.75
C VAL A 593 15.30 4.30 -2.37
N ARG A 594 14.90 3.05 -2.56
CA ARG A 594 13.64 2.68 -3.23
C ARG A 594 12.47 2.52 -2.27
N GLU A 595 12.68 1.94 -1.08
CA GLU A 595 11.62 1.59 -0.15
C GLU A 595 11.45 2.63 0.96
N GLU A 596 10.23 2.80 1.47
CA GLU A 596 9.92 3.69 2.59
C GLU A 596 10.36 3.07 3.92
N ILE A 597 11.37 3.68 4.55
CA ILE A 597 11.94 3.24 5.84
C ILE A 597 11.07 3.68 7.01
N PHE A 598 10.58 4.93 6.98
CA PHE A 598 9.77 5.59 7.98
C PHE A 598 10.46 5.72 9.35
N GLY A 599 11.71 6.12 9.33
CA GLY A 599 12.57 6.28 10.50
C GLY A 599 13.71 7.26 10.23
N PRO A 600 14.58 7.55 11.23
CA PRO A 600 15.60 8.59 11.14
C PRO A 600 16.79 8.14 10.26
N VAL A 601 16.55 7.92 8.99
CA VAL A 601 17.53 7.41 8.02
C VAL A 601 17.53 8.25 6.75
N MET A 602 18.65 8.90 6.48
CA MET A 602 18.90 9.73 5.30
C MET A 602 19.78 9.00 4.31
N SER A 603 19.39 8.97 3.03
CA SER A 603 20.20 8.44 1.92
C SER A 603 20.69 9.58 1.05
N VAL A 604 22.01 9.80 1.03
CA VAL A 604 22.64 10.87 0.23
C VAL A 604 23.10 10.31 -1.10
N LEU A 605 22.61 10.93 -2.19
CA LEU A 605 22.93 10.64 -3.57
C LEU A 605 23.63 11.85 -4.20
N GLU A 606 24.50 11.60 -5.16
CA GLU A 606 25.22 12.64 -5.89
C GLU A 606 24.62 12.81 -7.27
N PHE A 607 24.63 14.05 -7.80
CA PHE A 607 24.24 14.36 -9.17
C PHE A 607 25.11 15.47 -9.76
N ASP A 608 25.14 15.59 -11.09
CA ASP A 608 25.89 16.58 -11.83
C ASP A 608 25.01 17.53 -12.64
N HIS A 609 23.87 17.06 -13.17
CA HIS A 609 23.05 17.82 -14.10
C HIS A 609 21.57 17.87 -13.67
N GLU A 610 20.91 19.00 -14.00
CA GLU A 610 19.51 19.25 -13.67
C GLU A 610 18.56 18.19 -14.27
N ASP A 611 18.74 17.82 -15.53
CA ASP A 611 17.87 16.83 -16.19
C ASP A 611 18.05 15.44 -15.58
N GLU A 612 19.29 15.04 -15.27
CA GLU A 612 19.61 13.79 -14.56
C GLU A 612 18.88 13.69 -13.24
N VAL A 613 18.99 14.71 -12.38
CA VAL A 613 18.41 14.64 -11.05
C VAL A 613 16.89 14.63 -11.08
N ILE A 614 16.26 15.33 -12.04
CA ILE A 614 14.81 15.30 -12.21
C ILE A 614 14.33 13.92 -12.63
N GLU A 615 14.99 13.28 -13.60
CA GLU A 615 14.68 11.91 -14.03
C GLU A 615 14.78 10.93 -12.86
N ARG A 616 15.89 10.95 -12.12
CA ARG A 616 16.13 10.09 -10.95
C ARG A 616 15.15 10.40 -9.80
N ALA A 617 14.81 11.67 -9.59
CA ALA A 617 13.82 12.07 -8.59
C ALA A 617 12.43 11.48 -8.89
N ASN A 618 12.02 11.45 -10.15
CA ASN A 618 10.75 10.91 -10.63
C ASN A 618 10.74 9.38 -10.77
N ALA A 619 11.91 8.72 -10.82
CA ALA A 619 12.08 7.26 -10.95
C ALA A 619 11.68 6.51 -9.67
N THR A 620 10.44 6.71 -9.24
CA THR A 620 9.81 6.05 -8.07
C THR A 620 8.33 5.88 -8.33
N GLU A 621 7.73 4.85 -7.73
CA GLU A 621 6.27 4.65 -7.76
C GLU A 621 5.52 5.63 -6.83
N PHE A 622 6.23 6.37 -5.98
CA PHE A 622 5.69 7.36 -5.06
C PHE A 622 5.68 8.76 -5.68
N GLY A 623 4.87 9.65 -5.09
CA GLY A 623 4.78 11.04 -5.51
C GLY A 623 4.10 11.92 -4.44
N LEU A 624 4.46 11.75 -3.14
CA LEU A 624 3.86 12.55 -2.07
C LEU A 624 4.40 13.97 -2.08
N ALA A 625 5.72 14.12 -1.91
CA ALA A 625 6.34 15.42 -1.78
C ALA A 625 7.70 15.50 -2.48
N ALA A 626 8.20 16.74 -2.65
CA ALA A 626 9.54 17.03 -3.14
C ALA A 626 10.03 18.38 -2.61
N GLY A 627 11.35 18.57 -2.51
CA GLY A 627 11.96 19.84 -2.14
C GLY A 627 13.15 20.20 -3.00
N VAL A 628 13.34 21.49 -3.25
CA VAL A 628 14.45 22.03 -4.05
C VAL A 628 15.12 23.16 -3.29
N PHE A 629 16.44 23.11 -3.18
CA PHE A 629 17.28 24.16 -2.62
C PHE A 629 18.20 24.74 -3.69
N THR A 630 18.03 26.02 -4.02
CA THR A 630 18.81 26.80 -4.98
C THR A 630 18.59 28.29 -4.73
N ASN A 631 19.55 29.14 -5.09
CA ASN A 631 19.38 30.61 -5.10
C ASN A 631 18.82 31.14 -6.44
N ASP A 632 18.79 30.28 -7.48
CA ASP A 632 18.18 30.63 -8.78
C ASP A 632 16.67 30.35 -8.74
N LEU A 633 15.87 31.38 -8.61
CA LEU A 633 14.41 31.29 -8.56
C LEU A 633 13.82 30.68 -9.85
N THR A 634 14.41 30.98 -11.00
CA THR A 634 13.96 30.46 -12.31
C THR A 634 14.19 28.93 -12.36
N ARG A 635 15.37 28.47 -11.93
CA ARG A 635 15.69 27.05 -11.79
C ARG A 635 14.71 26.38 -10.83
N ALA A 636 14.48 26.97 -9.66
CA ALA A 636 13.59 26.40 -8.65
C ALA A 636 12.20 26.09 -9.23
N HIS A 637 11.58 27.06 -9.90
CA HIS A 637 10.25 26.85 -10.50
C HIS A 637 10.27 25.90 -11.69
N ARG A 638 11.31 25.93 -12.53
CA ARG A 638 11.47 25.01 -13.66
C ARG A 638 11.60 23.55 -13.19
N VAL A 639 12.37 23.29 -12.13
CA VAL A 639 12.55 21.97 -11.55
C VAL A 639 11.26 21.49 -10.91
N ILE A 640 10.62 22.30 -10.05
CA ILE A 640 9.34 21.95 -9.41
C ILE A 640 8.26 21.59 -10.43
N ALA A 641 8.17 22.32 -11.53
CA ALA A 641 7.17 22.06 -12.59
C ALA A 641 7.36 20.69 -13.27
N ARG A 642 8.53 20.08 -13.15
CA ARG A 642 8.87 18.78 -13.75
C ARG A 642 8.87 17.62 -12.73
N LEU A 643 8.77 17.91 -11.43
CA LEU A 643 8.71 16.89 -10.40
C LEU A 643 7.30 16.32 -10.25
N GLU A 644 7.20 15.00 -10.22
CA GLU A 644 5.94 14.26 -10.08
C GLU A 644 5.59 14.06 -8.60
N ALA A 645 5.28 15.17 -7.91
CA ALA A 645 4.91 15.19 -6.50
C ALA A 645 3.69 16.08 -6.27
N GLY A 646 2.86 15.72 -5.31
CA GLY A 646 1.64 16.48 -5.01
C GLY A 646 1.87 17.71 -4.14
N THR A 647 2.94 17.70 -3.32
CA THR A 647 3.34 18.81 -2.42
C THR A 647 4.81 19.13 -2.63
N CYS A 648 5.14 20.38 -2.91
CA CYS A 648 6.51 20.76 -3.22
C CYS A 648 6.95 22.01 -2.42
N TRP A 649 8.24 22.07 -2.07
CA TRP A 649 8.85 23.20 -1.38
C TRP A 649 10.07 23.76 -2.12
N ILE A 650 10.26 25.05 -2.07
CA ILE A 650 11.47 25.76 -2.52
C ILE A 650 12.15 26.38 -1.29
N ASN A 651 13.40 26.02 -1.05
CA ASN A 651 14.23 26.51 0.04
C ASN A 651 13.63 26.31 1.46
N GLN A 652 12.74 25.34 1.59
CA GLN A 652 12.07 24.92 2.82
C GLN A 652 11.73 23.44 2.71
N TYR A 653 11.33 22.77 3.83
CA TYR A 653 10.80 21.41 3.84
C TYR A 653 9.82 21.16 5.01
N ASN A 654 8.85 20.28 4.83
CA ASN A 654 7.86 19.82 5.83
C ASN A 654 6.98 20.92 6.46
N VAL A 655 6.87 22.09 5.86
CA VAL A 655 5.90 23.11 6.29
C VAL A 655 4.59 22.90 5.54
N THR A 656 3.51 22.61 6.29
CA THR A 656 2.20 22.23 5.74
C THR A 656 1.09 23.13 6.29
N PRO A 657 1.01 24.40 5.82
CA PRO A 657 -0.08 25.29 6.23
C PRO A 657 -1.41 24.75 5.74
N VAL A 658 -2.43 24.87 6.58
CA VAL A 658 -3.77 24.30 6.33
C VAL A 658 -4.52 24.96 5.15
N GLU A 659 -4.04 26.09 4.69
CA GLU A 659 -4.54 26.81 3.52
C GLU A 659 -4.13 26.16 2.20
N LEU A 660 -3.04 25.40 2.20
CA LEU A 660 -2.56 24.69 1.02
C LEU A 660 -3.06 23.25 0.99
N PRO A 661 -3.51 22.76 -0.17
CA PRO A 661 -3.84 21.35 -0.32
C PRO A 661 -2.60 20.47 -0.09
N PHE A 662 -2.76 19.44 0.74
CA PHE A 662 -1.74 18.43 1.00
C PHE A 662 -2.16 17.08 0.39
N GLY A 663 -1.23 16.36 -0.22
CA GLY A 663 -1.47 15.00 -0.72
C GLY A 663 -0.61 14.62 -1.90
N GLY A 664 -0.61 13.32 -2.20
CA GLY A 664 0.25 12.71 -3.20
C GLY A 664 -0.39 12.47 -4.56
N VAL A 665 0.46 12.08 -5.50
CA VAL A 665 0.13 11.47 -6.80
C VAL A 665 0.72 10.06 -6.84
N LYS A 666 0.55 9.32 -7.93
CA LYS A 666 1.02 7.92 -8.06
C LYS A 666 0.52 7.05 -6.89
N LEU A 667 1.37 6.19 -6.31
CA LEU A 667 1.01 5.35 -5.16
C LEU A 667 0.98 6.10 -3.82
N SER A 668 1.30 7.38 -3.79
CA SER A 668 1.25 8.18 -2.55
C SER A 668 -0.13 8.71 -2.20
N GLY A 669 -1.12 8.60 -3.10
CA GLY A 669 -2.47 8.93 -2.70
C GLY A 669 -3.43 9.35 -3.79
N LEU A 670 -4.65 9.62 -3.35
CA LEU A 670 -5.77 10.07 -4.16
C LEU A 670 -6.58 11.12 -3.39
N GLY A 671 -6.89 12.25 -4.03
CA GLY A 671 -7.53 13.37 -3.38
C GLY A 671 -6.53 14.28 -2.67
N ARG A 672 -7.05 15.18 -1.84
CA ARG A 672 -6.25 16.14 -1.05
C ARG A 672 -6.87 16.36 0.32
N GLU A 673 -6.03 16.48 1.33
CA GLU A 673 -6.38 17.04 2.63
C GLU A 673 -6.09 18.55 2.61
N ASN A 674 -6.73 19.31 3.49
CA ASN A 674 -6.55 20.75 3.63
C ASN A 674 -6.86 21.59 2.38
N GLY A 675 -6.65 22.89 2.50
CA GLY A 675 -7.02 23.85 1.46
C GLY A 675 -8.50 23.79 1.10
N ARG A 676 -8.91 24.67 0.21
CA ARG A 676 -10.29 24.67 -0.32
C ARG A 676 -10.63 23.36 -1.04
N ALA A 677 -9.62 22.68 -1.61
CA ALA A 677 -9.78 21.43 -2.34
C ALA A 677 -10.42 20.31 -1.49
N ALA A 678 -10.19 20.29 -0.18
CA ALA A 678 -10.78 19.29 0.69
C ALA A 678 -12.32 19.36 0.71
N LEU A 679 -12.93 20.54 0.53
CA LEU A 679 -14.40 20.67 0.46
C LEU A 679 -15.01 19.89 -0.72
N GLU A 680 -14.27 19.77 -1.83
CA GLU A 680 -14.70 19.00 -3.01
C GLU A 680 -14.82 17.52 -2.68
N HIS A 681 -13.98 17.03 -1.78
CA HIS A 681 -13.96 15.63 -1.37
C HIS A 681 -15.00 15.29 -0.29
N TYR A 682 -15.55 16.28 0.43
CA TYR A 682 -16.53 16.08 1.50
C TYR A 682 -17.92 16.63 1.17
N SER A 683 -18.15 17.08 -0.06
CA SER A 683 -19.46 17.53 -0.55
C SER A 683 -19.73 17.01 -1.96
N GLN A 684 -20.98 17.06 -2.37
CA GLN A 684 -21.39 16.74 -3.75
C GLN A 684 -22.21 17.91 -4.33
N LEU A 685 -22.08 18.11 -5.64
CA LEU A 685 -22.87 19.10 -6.36
C LEU A 685 -24.22 18.50 -6.76
N LYS A 686 -25.28 19.28 -6.56
CA LYS A 686 -26.60 19.07 -7.14
C LYS A 686 -26.87 20.19 -8.12
N SER A 687 -27.16 19.85 -9.37
CA SER A 687 -27.61 20.82 -10.37
C SER A 687 -29.12 20.89 -10.40
N VAL A 688 -29.64 22.10 -10.49
CA VAL A 688 -31.08 22.38 -10.60
C VAL A 688 -31.30 23.22 -11.86
N TYR A 689 -32.13 22.72 -12.75
CA TYR A 689 -32.60 23.45 -13.93
C TYR A 689 -33.97 24.03 -13.65
N VAL A 690 -34.18 25.31 -13.94
CA VAL A 690 -35.46 26.00 -13.77
C VAL A 690 -35.92 26.49 -15.14
N ALA A 691 -37.00 25.93 -15.64
CA ALA A 691 -37.69 26.42 -16.85
C ALA A 691 -38.57 27.60 -16.50
N MET A 692 -38.64 28.62 -17.36
CA MET A 692 -39.47 29.79 -17.25
C MET A 692 -40.80 29.62 -18.01
N GLY A 693 -40.99 28.51 -18.70
CA GLY A 693 -42.19 28.16 -19.45
C GLY A 693 -42.63 26.71 -19.23
N ASP A 694 -43.72 26.32 -19.90
CA ASP A 694 -44.27 24.97 -19.83
C ASP A 694 -43.40 23.96 -20.57
N VAL A 695 -43.54 22.68 -20.19
CA VAL A 695 -42.85 21.57 -20.88
C VAL A 695 -43.58 21.26 -22.17
N ASP A 696 -42.89 21.38 -23.31
CA ASP A 696 -43.32 20.88 -24.59
C ASP A 696 -42.80 19.45 -24.82
N ALA A 697 -43.68 18.46 -24.75
CA ALA A 697 -43.32 17.07 -24.89
C ALA A 697 -43.75 16.59 -26.28
N PRO A 698 -42.82 15.99 -27.08
CA PRO A 698 -43.08 15.57 -28.43
C PRO A 698 -43.90 14.27 -28.56
N TYR A 699 -44.44 13.73 -27.49
CA TYR A 699 -45.26 12.51 -27.40
C TYR A 699 -46.50 12.68 -26.53
#